data_4abfe6f9a71d3fdfe3e62504cd791c89
#
_entry.id   4abfe6f9a71d3fdfe3e62504cd791c89
#
_cell.length_a   1.000
_cell.length_b   1.000
_cell.length_c   1.000
_cell.angle_alpha   90.00
_cell.angle_beta   90.00
_cell.angle_gamma   90.00
#
_symmetry.space_group_name_H-M   'P 1'
#
loop_
_entity.id
_entity.type
_entity.pdbx_description
1 polymer ?
#
loop_
_entity_poly.entity_id
_entity_poly.type
_entity_poly.pdbx_seq_one_letter_code
_entity_poly.pdbx_strand_id
1 'polypeptide(L)'
;MIQTANDIFVLHTEHTTYAFRKLPTGQLEHLYYGRKIHVCEPLDENAVAPLIEKHTFQPGNSCVYDREHNAYTLEDLCLEMSAYGKGDIREPFVELVCEDGSFSSDFVYESSARFEGSEARDVEDALPASYDEKNQVEHLCVTLKDNNSALKLELHYYIYEDCDVITRSAKLINDGENAVQIRRLMSCQVDFPTSDHVFTSFHGAWAREMRRWDVPVAAGKYVNASYTGTSSSRTNPFVMLSGRETTEDTGDCYGFNLVYSGNHYEAVEVNSYGKTRFVSGINPQNFCWQLPAGESFEAPEAVMAYSKAGYNGMSQCMHRFVREHIVRGAWKKKVRPVLLNSWEAAYFDINEKKLLQLAKAGKEAGIELFVMDDGWFGHRDNDRSSLGDWKVNTKKLPNGLAGLCKKINDLGMDFGIWVEPEMVNVDSELYQAHPDWAMDIPGKNHSEGRNQRLLDLSRAEVQDYIIGQMSDLFSSANIAYVKWDMNRIVTDYYSKILPPERQGEVAHRYVLGLYRCMKELTERFPEILFEGCAAGGNRFDLGILSYFPQIWASDDTDALCRAEIQTGYSYGYPMSVVSAHVSSCPNHQTLRMTPLETRFQVAAFGICGYECNFCDMKKEDFDAVKAQIALYKEWRKVLQTGSFYRGRNFSDQGSVLGSSAGNIQEWTCVSEDREKAVGFLMQKLVSPNTQFEYYRPNGLNPEARYHFYNRSLKYNVKEFGDLVNTVAPVHIRQDSVAHNLIAKFVKMDGEAEDFCAYGDALMYAGVKLKQAFGGTGYNEQIRHFPDFASRMYFMEQMND
;
A
#
# COMPACT_ATOMS: atom_id res chain seq x y z
N MET A 1 12.29 -21.33 -10.57
CA MET A 1 13.42 -22.17 -11.06
C MET A 1 14.41 -21.32 -11.84
N ILE A 2 15.70 -21.40 -11.54
CA ILE A 2 16.78 -20.68 -12.21
C ILE A 2 17.54 -21.65 -13.12
N GLN A 3 17.74 -21.31 -14.38
CA GLN A 3 18.59 -22.02 -15.32
C GLN A 3 19.73 -21.11 -15.77
N THR A 4 20.96 -21.58 -15.68
CA THR A 4 22.15 -20.81 -16.07
C THR A 4 23.11 -21.68 -16.85
N ALA A 5 23.46 -21.31 -18.06
CA ALA A 5 24.51 -21.96 -18.87
C ALA A 5 24.99 -20.98 -19.94
N ASN A 6 26.25 -21.05 -20.30
CA ASN A 6 26.85 -20.28 -21.41
C ASN A 6 26.61 -18.77 -21.31
N ASP A 7 26.69 -18.23 -20.09
CA ASP A 7 26.39 -16.80 -19.76
C ASP A 7 24.97 -16.35 -20.15
N ILE A 8 24.02 -17.31 -20.19
CA ILE A 8 22.58 -17.08 -20.38
C ILE A 8 21.86 -17.44 -19.06
N PHE A 9 20.92 -16.62 -18.67
CA PHE A 9 20.17 -16.69 -17.42
C PHE A 9 18.67 -16.70 -17.74
N VAL A 10 17.97 -17.73 -17.29
CA VAL A 10 16.52 -17.87 -17.46
C VAL A 10 15.91 -18.19 -16.11
N LEU A 11 15.04 -17.30 -15.66
CA LEU A 11 14.38 -17.36 -14.35
C LEU A 11 12.89 -17.61 -14.58
N HIS A 12 12.36 -18.65 -13.98
CA HIS A 12 10.95 -19.02 -14.09
C HIS A 12 10.25 -18.97 -12.74
N THR A 13 9.08 -18.39 -12.73
CA THR A 13 8.04 -18.63 -11.71
C THR A 13 7.04 -19.66 -12.25
N GLU A 14 5.85 -19.79 -11.61
CA GLU A 14 4.81 -20.68 -12.10
C GLU A 14 4.31 -20.27 -13.50
N HIS A 15 4.08 -18.96 -13.72
CA HIS A 15 3.47 -18.45 -14.96
C HIS A 15 4.32 -17.41 -15.70
N THR A 16 5.53 -17.10 -15.20
CA THR A 16 6.37 -16.01 -15.73
C THR A 16 7.76 -16.51 -16.13
N THR A 17 8.35 -15.89 -17.13
CA THR A 17 9.78 -16.03 -17.50
C THR A 17 10.44 -14.66 -17.51
N TYR A 18 11.64 -14.61 -16.95
CA TYR A 18 12.57 -13.50 -17.02
C TYR A 18 13.90 -14.01 -17.56
N ALA A 19 14.47 -13.39 -18.62
CA ALA A 19 15.67 -13.88 -19.26
C ALA A 19 16.62 -12.75 -19.68
N PHE A 20 17.91 -12.99 -19.52
CA PHE A 20 18.99 -12.09 -19.93
C PHE A 20 20.27 -12.89 -20.27
N ARG A 21 21.22 -12.24 -20.91
CA ARG A 21 22.53 -12.86 -21.26
C ARG A 21 23.67 -11.86 -21.18
N LYS A 22 24.90 -12.37 -21.18
CA LYS A 22 26.10 -11.56 -21.37
C LYS A 22 26.30 -11.30 -22.87
N LEU A 23 26.57 -10.04 -23.21
CA LEU A 23 27.01 -9.63 -24.56
C LEU A 23 28.52 -9.91 -24.77
N PRO A 24 28.99 -9.97 -26.03
CA PRO A 24 30.42 -10.00 -26.33
C PRO A 24 31.21 -8.82 -25.73
N THR A 25 30.57 -7.69 -25.53
CA THR A 25 31.13 -6.49 -24.89
C THR A 25 31.23 -6.63 -23.35
N GLY A 26 30.61 -7.64 -22.76
CA GLY A 26 30.62 -7.90 -21.33
C GLY A 26 29.41 -7.34 -20.58
N GLN A 27 28.62 -6.42 -21.15
CA GLN A 27 27.37 -5.96 -20.55
C GLN A 27 26.31 -7.07 -20.57
N LEU A 28 25.23 -6.85 -19.78
CA LEU A 28 24.10 -7.76 -19.74
C LEU A 28 22.95 -7.24 -20.61
N GLU A 29 22.55 -8.06 -21.60
CA GLU A 29 21.39 -7.81 -22.45
C GLU A 29 20.14 -8.42 -21.81
N HIS A 30 19.10 -7.61 -21.62
CA HIS A 30 17.77 -8.08 -21.24
C HIS A 30 17.05 -8.67 -22.46
N LEU A 31 16.61 -9.92 -22.35
CA LEU A 31 16.01 -10.65 -23.45
C LEU A 31 14.49 -10.70 -23.38
N TYR A 32 13.94 -10.93 -22.18
CA TYR A 32 12.51 -11.15 -22.03
C TYR A 32 12.03 -11.02 -20.58
N TYR A 33 10.90 -10.41 -20.39
CA TYR A 33 10.08 -10.48 -19.17
C TYR A 33 8.61 -10.56 -19.55
N GLY A 34 7.90 -11.60 -19.10
CA GLY A 34 6.48 -11.77 -19.42
C GLY A 34 5.97 -13.20 -19.15
N ARG A 35 5.01 -13.65 -19.96
CA ARG A 35 4.41 -14.99 -19.83
C ARG A 35 5.48 -16.06 -19.87
N LYS A 36 5.25 -17.14 -19.11
CA LYS A 36 6.15 -18.29 -19.14
C LYS A 36 6.30 -18.83 -20.55
N ILE A 37 7.54 -18.95 -20.99
CA ILE A 37 7.93 -19.58 -22.25
C ILE A 37 8.81 -20.80 -21.97
N HIS A 38 8.84 -21.74 -22.89
CA HIS A 38 9.75 -22.87 -22.85
C HIS A 38 11.04 -22.49 -23.61
N VAL A 39 12.17 -22.82 -23.02
CA VAL A 39 13.47 -22.63 -23.63
C VAL A 39 14.06 -24.03 -23.94
N CYS A 40 14.63 -24.19 -25.09
CA CYS A 40 15.22 -25.48 -25.53
C CYS A 40 16.44 -25.85 -24.67
N GLU A 41 16.70 -27.13 -24.54
CA GLU A 41 17.93 -27.65 -23.96
C GLU A 41 18.81 -28.25 -25.07
N PRO A 42 20.16 -28.09 -25.01
CA PRO A 42 20.89 -27.37 -23.95
C PRO A 42 20.68 -25.86 -24.04
N LEU A 43 20.77 -25.17 -22.89
CA LEU A 43 20.65 -23.71 -22.80
C LEU A 43 21.88 -23.07 -23.46
N ASP A 44 21.73 -22.60 -24.69
CA ASP A 44 22.76 -21.92 -25.50
C ASP A 44 22.13 -20.78 -26.34
N GLU A 45 22.91 -20.10 -27.15
CA GLU A 45 22.38 -19.00 -27.99
C GLU A 45 21.29 -19.46 -28.97
N ASN A 46 21.31 -20.72 -29.43
CA ASN A 46 20.23 -21.22 -30.30
C ASN A 46 18.92 -21.39 -29.53
N ALA A 47 19.00 -21.79 -28.27
CA ALA A 47 17.84 -21.95 -27.41
C ALA A 47 17.09 -20.63 -27.17
N VAL A 48 17.81 -19.51 -27.14
CA VAL A 48 17.25 -18.14 -26.91
C VAL A 48 17.29 -17.27 -28.19
N ALA A 49 17.69 -17.83 -29.35
CA ALA A 49 17.84 -17.10 -30.61
C ALA A 49 16.62 -16.27 -31.04
N PRO A 50 15.37 -16.70 -30.76
CA PRO A 50 14.19 -15.87 -31.03
C PRO A 50 14.09 -14.60 -30.18
N LEU A 51 14.77 -14.56 -29.03
CA LEU A 51 14.72 -13.45 -28.06
C LEU A 51 15.85 -12.43 -28.32
N ILE A 52 16.86 -12.81 -29.12
CA ILE A 52 18.05 -11.99 -29.36
C ILE A 52 17.79 -11.01 -30.49
N GLU A 53 18.00 -9.72 -30.24
CA GLU A 53 18.03 -8.71 -31.30
C GLU A 53 19.32 -8.83 -32.14
N LYS A 54 19.19 -8.84 -33.46
CA LYS A 54 20.31 -9.03 -34.38
C LYS A 54 20.82 -7.72 -34.94
N HIS A 55 21.68 -7.06 -34.18
CA HIS A 55 22.33 -5.83 -34.61
C HIS A 55 23.47 -6.13 -35.59
N THR A 56 23.43 -5.54 -36.77
CA THR A 56 24.44 -5.70 -37.82
C THR A 56 25.06 -4.38 -38.26
N PHE A 57 24.60 -3.27 -37.77
CA PHE A 57 25.09 -1.93 -38.11
C PHE A 57 24.92 -0.97 -36.93
N GLN A 58 25.74 0.08 -36.93
CA GLN A 58 25.57 1.18 -35.96
C GLN A 58 24.55 2.17 -36.47
N PRO A 59 23.62 2.65 -35.63
CA PRO A 59 22.66 3.68 -36.00
C PRO A 59 23.32 5.06 -36.13
N GLY A 60 23.18 5.69 -37.29
CA GLY A 60 23.47 7.08 -37.55
C GLY A 60 24.75 7.64 -36.91
N ASN A 61 24.56 8.61 -35.97
CA ASN A 61 25.63 9.26 -35.22
C ASN A 61 25.76 8.77 -33.76
N SER A 62 25.17 7.66 -33.44
CA SER A 62 25.31 7.00 -32.13
C SER A 62 26.74 6.50 -31.92
N CYS A 63 27.14 6.41 -30.65
CA CYS A 63 28.43 5.87 -30.27
C CYS A 63 28.38 4.33 -30.19
N VAL A 64 29.29 3.66 -30.85
CA VAL A 64 29.50 2.24 -30.63
C VAL A 64 30.30 2.01 -29.36
N TYR A 65 30.18 0.80 -28.79
CA TYR A 65 30.83 0.47 -27.54
C TYR A 65 32.36 0.62 -27.62
N ASP A 66 32.98 -0.01 -28.64
CA ASP A 66 34.40 0.16 -28.97
C ASP A 66 34.67 -0.20 -30.44
N ARG A 67 35.94 -0.15 -30.85
CA ARG A 67 36.34 -0.41 -32.22
C ARG A 67 36.16 -1.88 -32.62
N GLU A 68 36.33 -2.80 -31.67
CA GLU A 68 36.25 -4.26 -31.92
C GLU A 68 34.78 -4.71 -31.94
N HIS A 69 33.94 -4.07 -31.15
CA HIS A 69 32.50 -4.34 -30.99
C HIS A 69 31.63 -3.26 -31.65
N ASN A 70 31.98 -2.91 -32.89
CA ASN A 70 31.36 -1.76 -33.56
C ASN A 70 29.90 -2.00 -34.04
N ALA A 71 29.35 -3.19 -33.84
CA ALA A 71 27.94 -3.47 -34.06
C ALA A 71 27.07 -3.16 -32.82
N TYR A 72 27.67 -2.90 -31.65
CA TYR A 72 26.96 -2.70 -30.41
C TYR A 72 26.92 -1.22 -30.04
N THR A 73 25.72 -0.69 -30.05
CA THR A 73 25.39 0.66 -29.58
C THR A 73 24.49 0.54 -28.36
N LEU A 74 24.97 0.89 -27.15
CA LEU A 74 24.28 0.57 -25.91
C LEU A 74 22.92 1.27 -25.81
N GLU A 75 22.75 2.46 -26.38
CA GLU A 75 21.44 3.15 -26.35
C GLU A 75 20.35 2.45 -27.20
N ASP A 76 20.72 1.56 -28.12
CA ASP A 76 19.80 0.77 -28.96
C ASP A 76 19.63 -0.68 -28.47
N LEU A 77 20.21 -1.05 -27.35
CA LEU A 77 20.07 -2.37 -26.75
C LEU A 77 19.08 -2.34 -25.57
N CYS A 78 18.34 -3.43 -25.36
CA CYS A 78 17.70 -3.67 -24.08
C CYS A 78 18.76 -4.17 -23.10
N LEU A 79 19.00 -3.42 -22.03
CA LEU A 79 20.02 -3.73 -21.03
C LEU A 79 19.40 -4.16 -19.71
N GLU A 80 20.05 -5.09 -19.04
CA GLU A 80 19.68 -5.54 -17.70
C GLU A 80 20.08 -4.54 -16.62
N MET A 81 21.17 -3.82 -16.86
CA MET A 81 21.72 -2.76 -16.04
C MET A 81 22.44 -1.76 -16.94
N SER A 82 22.35 -0.48 -16.62
CA SER A 82 22.99 0.60 -17.36
C SER A 82 23.80 1.51 -16.44
N ALA A 83 24.91 2.04 -16.96
CA ALA A 83 25.71 3.04 -16.30
C ALA A 83 25.80 4.30 -17.14
N TYR A 84 26.06 5.43 -16.51
CA TYR A 84 26.42 6.64 -17.25
C TYR A 84 27.77 6.48 -17.97
N GLY A 85 27.83 6.86 -19.22
CA GLY A 85 28.99 6.70 -20.09
C GLY A 85 28.80 5.63 -21.16
N LYS A 86 29.82 5.32 -21.95
CA LYS A 86 29.81 4.29 -22.96
C LYS A 86 28.74 4.39 -24.05
N GLY A 87 28.07 5.54 -24.18
CA GLY A 87 27.09 5.83 -25.24
C GLY A 87 25.63 5.48 -24.90
N ASP A 88 25.31 4.91 -23.75
CA ASP A 88 23.92 4.84 -23.29
C ASP A 88 23.52 6.19 -22.66
N ILE A 89 22.60 6.90 -23.30
CA ILE A 89 22.14 8.23 -22.91
C ILE A 89 20.78 8.23 -22.19
N ARG A 90 20.22 7.03 -21.97
CA ARG A 90 18.94 6.84 -21.27
C ARG A 90 19.14 6.95 -19.77
N GLU A 91 18.03 6.88 -19.03
CA GLU A 91 18.01 6.85 -17.56
C GLU A 91 18.98 5.79 -17.02
N PRO A 92 20.04 6.17 -16.27
CA PRO A 92 21.01 5.20 -15.80
C PRO A 92 20.52 4.45 -14.56
N PHE A 93 20.92 3.17 -14.44
CA PHE A 93 20.76 2.39 -13.23
C PHE A 93 21.75 2.85 -12.14
N VAL A 94 23.00 3.11 -12.52
CA VAL A 94 24.05 3.56 -11.62
C VAL A 94 24.72 4.84 -12.16
N GLU A 95 24.95 5.80 -11.23
CA GLU A 95 25.65 7.06 -11.52
C GLU A 95 26.57 7.38 -10.34
N LEU A 96 27.86 7.48 -10.63
CA LEU A 96 28.93 7.65 -9.65
C LEU A 96 29.74 8.89 -9.96
N VAL A 97 30.43 9.42 -8.93
CA VAL A 97 31.60 10.27 -9.10
C VAL A 97 32.80 9.48 -8.63
N CYS A 98 33.65 9.10 -9.56
CA CYS A 98 34.86 8.33 -9.31
C CYS A 98 35.93 9.20 -8.62
N GLU A 99 36.99 8.55 -8.13
CA GLU A 99 38.13 9.22 -7.46
C GLU A 99 38.73 10.36 -8.29
N ASP A 100 38.87 10.16 -9.60
CA ASP A 100 39.42 11.15 -10.55
C ASP A 100 38.41 12.26 -10.93
N GLY A 101 37.20 12.24 -10.36
CA GLY A 101 36.11 13.18 -10.64
C GLY A 101 35.33 12.86 -11.91
N SER A 102 35.60 11.75 -12.59
CA SER A 102 34.81 11.29 -13.74
C SER A 102 33.46 10.68 -13.31
N PHE A 103 32.50 10.70 -14.26
CA PHE A 103 31.16 10.11 -14.06
C PHE A 103 30.96 8.81 -14.87
N SER A 104 31.91 8.42 -15.68
CA SER A 104 31.78 7.29 -16.60
C SER A 104 32.16 6.00 -15.91
N SER A 105 31.25 5.03 -15.89
CA SER A 105 31.44 3.67 -15.43
C SER A 105 31.24 2.67 -16.57
N ASP A 106 31.92 1.54 -16.50
CA ASP A 106 31.84 0.48 -17.50
C ASP A 106 31.78 -0.90 -16.82
N PHE A 107 30.62 -1.20 -16.22
CA PHE A 107 30.39 -2.45 -15.53
C PHE A 107 30.18 -3.60 -16.51
N VAL A 108 31.03 -4.60 -16.43
CA VAL A 108 31.00 -5.81 -17.27
C VAL A 108 30.90 -7.05 -16.40
N TYR A 109 30.29 -8.09 -16.93
CA TYR A 109 30.12 -9.38 -16.26
C TYR A 109 31.47 -9.98 -15.80
N GLU A 110 31.54 -10.35 -14.53
CA GLU A 110 32.68 -11.06 -13.95
C GLU A 110 32.32 -12.52 -13.62
N SER A 111 31.24 -12.72 -12.87
CA SER A 111 30.84 -14.06 -12.41
C SER A 111 29.36 -14.10 -12.02
N SER A 112 28.85 -15.30 -11.77
CA SER A 112 27.55 -15.50 -11.20
C SER A 112 27.54 -16.66 -10.21
N ALA A 113 26.68 -16.60 -9.21
CA ALA A 113 26.48 -17.66 -8.23
C ALA A 113 24.98 -17.89 -8.00
N ARG A 114 24.60 -19.14 -7.77
CA ARG A 114 23.23 -19.53 -7.43
C ARG A 114 23.20 -20.11 -6.01
N PHE A 115 22.19 -19.73 -5.28
CA PHE A 115 21.95 -20.17 -3.90
C PHE A 115 20.51 -20.68 -3.77
N GLU A 116 20.27 -21.51 -2.78
CA GLU A 116 18.95 -22.05 -2.44
C GLU A 116 18.66 -21.75 -0.96
N GLY A 117 17.42 -21.38 -0.67
CA GLY A 117 16.93 -21.15 0.68
C GLY A 117 17.32 -19.81 1.31
N SER A 118 17.11 -19.70 2.63
CA SER A 118 17.27 -18.44 3.38
C SER A 118 18.71 -17.98 3.54
N GLU A 119 19.71 -18.89 3.37
CA GLU A 119 21.14 -18.50 3.31
C GLU A 119 21.42 -17.49 2.17
N ALA A 120 20.46 -17.35 1.25
CA ALA A 120 20.50 -16.38 0.20
C ALA A 120 20.41 -14.92 0.68
N ARG A 121 20.01 -14.63 1.94
CA ARG A 121 19.76 -13.25 2.39
C ARG A 121 20.34 -12.99 3.76
N ASP A 122 21.65 -12.85 3.81
CA ASP A 122 22.29 -12.22 4.96
C ASP A 122 22.37 -10.70 4.72
N VAL A 123 21.30 -10.00 5.10
CA VAL A 123 21.27 -8.54 5.02
C VAL A 123 21.84 -8.00 6.32
N GLU A 124 23.15 -7.78 6.35
CA GLU A 124 23.83 -7.15 7.49
C GLU A 124 23.34 -5.73 7.75
N ASP A 125 22.78 -5.07 6.75
CA ASP A 125 22.35 -3.68 6.84
C ASP A 125 20.87 -3.55 7.16
N ALA A 126 20.51 -2.44 7.77
CA ALA A 126 19.23 -2.14 8.39
C ALA A 126 18.02 -2.05 7.41
N LEU A 127 18.17 -2.37 6.13
CA LEU A 127 17.08 -2.37 5.16
C LEU A 127 16.18 -3.60 5.33
N PRO A 128 14.86 -3.41 5.37
CA PRO A 128 13.94 -4.54 5.33
C PRO A 128 13.98 -5.19 3.94
N ALA A 129 13.76 -6.50 3.93
CA ALA A 129 13.74 -7.28 2.72
C ALA A 129 12.65 -8.35 2.80
N SER A 130 12.21 -8.90 1.67
CA SER A 130 11.34 -10.06 1.64
C SER A 130 12.03 -11.28 2.28
N TYR A 131 11.25 -12.25 2.73
CA TYR A 131 11.76 -13.44 3.40
C TYR A 131 10.96 -14.67 3.00
N ASP A 132 11.51 -15.86 3.22
CA ASP A 132 10.81 -17.11 2.96
C ASP A 132 10.89 -18.06 4.16
N GLU A 133 9.76 -18.29 4.84
CA GLU A 133 9.66 -19.22 5.96
C GLU A 133 9.86 -20.69 5.56
N LYS A 134 9.62 -21.02 4.29
CA LYS A 134 9.72 -22.39 3.77
C LYS A 134 11.11 -22.71 3.23
N ASN A 135 11.97 -21.73 3.11
CA ASN A 135 13.31 -21.86 2.59
C ASN A 135 13.37 -22.44 1.16
N GLN A 136 12.43 -22.03 0.30
CA GLN A 136 12.26 -22.52 -1.07
C GLN A 136 12.65 -21.49 -2.15
N VAL A 137 12.93 -20.25 -1.73
CA VAL A 137 13.32 -19.19 -2.66
C VAL A 137 14.66 -19.53 -3.31
N GLU A 138 14.74 -19.37 -4.62
CA GLU A 138 16.01 -19.46 -5.36
C GLU A 138 16.60 -18.07 -5.54
N HIS A 139 17.90 -17.95 -5.38
CA HIS A 139 18.64 -16.70 -5.50
C HIS A 139 19.74 -16.82 -6.55
N LEU A 140 19.78 -15.85 -7.45
CA LEU A 140 20.88 -15.63 -8.39
C LEU A 140 21.59 -14.33 -8.01
N CYS A 141 22.89 -14.38 -7.83
CA CYS A 141 23.76 -13.22 -7.73
C CYS A 141 24.64 -13.14 -8.98
N VAL A 142 24.61 -12.00 -9.65
CA VAL A 142 25.48 -11.71 -10.82
C VAL A 142 26.42 -10.58 -10.43
N THR A 143 27.72 -10.86 -10.46
CA THR A 143 28.77 -9.88 -10.12
C THR A 143 29.31 -9.25 -11.41
N LEU A 144 29.28 -7.93 -11.44
CA LEU A 144 29.89 -7.10 -12.46
C LEU A 144 31.10 -6.38 -11.87
N LYS A 145 32.13 -6.16 -12.67
CA LYS A 145 33.26 -5.30 -12.32
C LYS A 145 33.30 -4.06 -13.21
N ASP A 146 33.71 -2.94 -12.67
CA ASP A 146 33.95 -1.74 -13.46
C ASP A 146 35.33 -1.81 -14.12
N ASN A 147 35.39 -1.61 -15.44
CA ASN A 147 36.65 -1.55 -16.15
C ASN A 147 37.47 -0.27 -15.89
N ASN A 148 36.80 0.77 -15.36
CA ASN A 148 37.41 2.08 -15.14
C ASN A 148 37.91 2.28 -13.69
N SER A 149 37.43 1.50 -12.76
CA SER A 149 37.74 1.64 -11.32
C SER A 149 37.69 0.30 -10.60
N ALA A 150 38.16 0.27 -9.36
CA ALA A 150 38.11 -0.92 -8.50
C ALA A 150 36.74 -1.10 -7.82
N LEU A 151 35.67 -1.01 -8.59
CA LEU A 151 34.32 -1.19 -8.09
C LEU A 151 33.72 -2.51 -8.59
N LYS A 152 32.89 -3.12 -7.74
CA LYS A 152 32.04 -4.25 -8.12
C LYS A 152 30.58 -3.92 -7.86
N LEU A 153 29.72 -4.47 -8.72
CA LEU A 153 28.27 -4.33 -8.59
C LEU A 153 27.66 -5.74 -8.61
N GLU A 154 27.02 -6.11 -7.50
CA GLU A 154 26.24 -7.33 -7.41
C GLU A 154 24.77 -7.03 -7.73
N LEU A 155 24.20 -7.81 -8.64
CA LEU A 155 22.78 -7.80 -8.98
C LEU A 155 22.16 -9.06 -8.42
N HIS A 156 21.18 -8.90 -7.53
CA HIS A 156 20.51 -10.00 -6.85
C HIS A 156 19.11 -10.21 -7.43
N TYR A 157 18.74 -11.47 -7.65
CA TYR A 157 17.43 -11.90 -8.13
C TYR A 157 16.91 -13.01 -7.24
N TYR A 158 15.73 -12.81 -6.62
CA TYR A 158 15.07 -13.82 -5.80
C TYR A 158 13.76 -14.23 -6.44
N ILE A 159 13.51 -15.55 -6.54
CA ILE A 159 12.38 -16.11 -7.27
C ILE A 159 11.37 -16.68 -6.28
N TYR A 160 10.22 -16.03 -6.19
CA TYR A 160 9.06 -16.47 -5.39
C TYR A 160 8.05 -17.15 -6.31
N GLU A 161 8.26 -18.45 -6.52
CA GLU A 161 7.51 -19.22 -7.52
C GLU A 161 6.02 -19.27 -7.21
N ASP A 162 5.66 -19.44 -5.93
CA ASP A 162 4.29 -19.53 -5.44
C ASP A 162 3.45 -18.25 -5.62
N CYS A 163 4.11 -17.10 -5.77
CA CYS A 163 3.48 -15.79 -5.92
C CYS A 163 3.61 -15.19 -7.33
N ASP A 164 4.34 -15.83 -8.25
CA ASP A 164 4.72 -15.25 -9.55
C ASP A 164 5.45 -13.91 -9.42
N VAL A 165 6.34 -13.80 -8.43
CA VAL A 165 7.10 -12.60 -8.13
C VAL A 165 8.60 -12.86 -8.24
N ILE A 166 9.31 -11.90 -8.82
CA ILE A 166 10.76 -11.80 -8.81
C ILE A 166 11.13 -10.53 -8.06
N THR A 167 12.02 -10.62 -7.08
CA THR A 167 12.56 -9.42 -6.44
C THR A 167 13.98 -9.16 -6.89
N ARG A 168 14.38 -7.89 -6.89
CA ARG A 168 15.71 -7.45 -7.28
C ARG A 168 16.28 -6.47 -6.26
N SER A 169 17.58 -6.57 -6.03
CA SER A 169 18.37 -5.54 -5.35
C SER A 169 19.75 -5.42 -5.99
N ALA A 170 20.49 -4.40 -5.62
CA ALA A 170 21.84 -4.18 -6.09
C ALA A 170 22.75 -3.77 -4.93
N LYS A 171 23.98 -4.27 -4.92
CA LYS A 171 25.01 -3.93 -3.95
C LYS A 171 26.27 -3.44 -4.65
N LEU A 172 26.66 -2.19 -4.39
CA LEU A 172 27.91 -1.62 -4.89
C LEU A 172 28.99 -1.79 -3.83
N ILE A 173 30.12 -2.34 -4.23
CA ILE A 173 31.29 -2.64 -3.39
C ILE A 173 32.44 -1.80 -3.88
N ASN A 174 33.12 -1.10 -2.98
CA ASN A 174 34.32 -0.33 -3.25
C ASN A 174 35.57 -1.09 -2.81
N ASP A 175 36.15 -1.86 -3.72
CA ASP A 175 37.43 -2.58 -3.51
C ASP A 175 38.65 -1.67 -3.73
N GLY A 176 38.45 -0.36 -4.02
CA GLY A 176 39.53 0.63 -4.23
C GLY A 176 40.17 1.12 -2.95
N GLU A 177 41.10 2.10 -3.12
CA GLU A 177 41.84 2.70 -2.00
C GLU A 177 41.20 4.02 -1.52
N ASN A 178 40.33 4.63 -2.32
CA ASN A 178 39.71 5.92 -2.07
C ASN A 178 38.20 5.85 -2.08
N ALA A 179 37.55 6.80 -1.43
CA ALA A 179 36.09 6.90 -1.42
C ALA A 179 35.55 7.29 -2.81
N VAL A 180 34.43 6.69 -3.18
CA VAL A 180 33.63 7.12 -4.34
C VAL A 180 32.29 7.69 -3.88
N GLN A 181 31.68 8.51 -4.71
CA GLN A 181 30.40 9.13 -4.39
C GLN A 181 29.30 8.50 -5.24
N ILE A 182 28.32 7.90 -4.58
CA ILE A 182 27.12 7.35 -5.24
C ILE A 182 26.11 8.50 -5.42
N ARG A 183 25.76 8.80 -6.67
CA ARG A 183 24.71 9.76 -7.02
C ARG A 183 23.40 9.05 -7.29
N ARG A 184 23.48 7.79 -7.75
CA ARG A 184 22.36 6.94 -8.06
C ARG A 184 22.78 5.48 -7.99
N LEU A 185 21.95 4.67 -7.36
CA LEU A 185 21.95 3.21 -7.47
C LEU A 185 20.49 2.76 -7.41
N MET A 186 19.97 2.28 -8.56
CA MET A 186 18.61 1.78 -8.64
C MET A 186 18.52 0.36 -8.08
N SER A 187 17.33 -0.07 -7.72
CA SER A 187 17.04 -1.41 -7.24
C SER A 187 16.76 -2.37 -8.41
N CYS A 188 16.06 -1.88 -9.42
CA CYS A 188 15.83 -2.65 -10.65
C CYS A 188 15.79 -1.76 -11.89
N GLN A 189 16.07 -2.40 -13.03
CA GLN A 189 15.86 -1.89 -14.38
C GLN A 189 15.22 -2.99 -15.22
N VAL A 190 14.26 -2.63 -16.06
CA VAL A 190 13.69 -3.53 -17.07
C VAL A 190 13.55 -2.74 -18.36
N ASP A 191 14.20 -3.22 -19.42
CA ASP A 191 14.09 -2.66 -20.76
C ASP A 191 13.13 -3.49 -21.59
N PHE A 192 12.18 -2.86 -22.28
CA PHE A 192 11.22 -3.49 -23.17
C PHE A 192 11.52 -3.08 -24.62
N PRO A 193 11.43 -4.02 -25.58
CA PRO A 193 11.74 -3.73 -26.99
C PRO A 193 10.68 -2.86 -27.69
N THR A 194 9.60 -2.55 -27.02
CA THR A 194 8.47 -1.77 -27.56
C THR A 194 8.06 -0.62 -26.66
N SER A 195 7.28 0.31 -27.17
CA SER A 195 6.70 1.43 -26.41
C SER A 195 5.17 1.36 -26.32
N ASP A 196 4.58 0.19 -26.54
CA ASP A 196 3.13 0.02 -26.52
C ASP A 196 2.60 -0.26 -25.10
N HIS A 197 2.88 0.65 -24.17
CA HIS A 197 2.54 0.53 -22.78
C HIS A 197 1.69 1.70 -22.27
N VAL A 198 0.98 1.46 -21.18
CA VAL A 198 0.39 2.47 -20.31
C VAL A 198 1.14 2.44 -18.98
N PHE A 199 1.69 3.57 -18.57
CA PHE A 199 2.28 3.77 -17.25
C PHE A 199 1.20 4.22 -16.29
N THR A 200 0.94 3.42 -15.27
CA THR A 200 -0.02 3.73 -14.20
C THR A 200 0.73 4.06 -12.92
N SER A 201 0.41 5.20 -12.33
CA SER A 201 0.92 5.65 -11.04
C SER A 201 -0.22 6.10 -10.12
N PHE A 202 0.06 6.19 -8.83
CA PHE A 202 -0.94 6.52 -7.81
C PHE A 202 -0.56 7.81 -7.11
N HIS A 203 -1.40 8.82 -7.27
CA HIS A 203 -1.16 10.18 -6.79
C HIS A 203 -2.20 10.59 -5.75
N GLY A 204 -1.91 11.68 -5.05
CA GLY A 204 -2.87 12.20 -4.09
C GLY A 204 -2.36 13.39 -3.30
N ALA A 205 -2.85 13.45 -2.08
CA ALA A 205 -2.47 14.40 -1.04
C ALA A 205 -2.96 13.84 0.30
N TRP A 206 -2.71 14.54 1.40
CA TRP A 206 -3.36 14.25 2.67
C TRP A 206 -4.88 14.14 2.49
N ALA A 207 -5.48 13.09 3.05
CA ALA A 207 -6.91 12.78 2.98
C ALA A 207 -7.46 12.58 1.55
N ARG A 208 -6.59 12.30 0.59
CA ARG A 208 -6.97 12.05 -0.81
C ARG A 208 -5.91 11.19 -1.50
N GLU A 209 -5.54 10.10 -0.89
CA GLU A 209 -4.48 9.19 -1.32
C GLU A 209 -4.91 8.31 -2.50
N MET A 210 -3.94 7.71 -3.17
CA MET A 210 -4.06 6.57 -4.11
C MET A 210 -5.01 6.80 -5.31
N ARG A 211 -5.03 8.00 -5.86
CA ARG A 211 -5.76 8.27 -7.11
C ARG A 211 -4.97 7.71 -8.28
N ARG A 212 -5.56 6.74 -8.98
CA ARG A 212 -4.97 6.13 -10.18
C ARG A 212 -4.84 7.14 -11.30
N TRP A 213 -3.69 7.15 -11.96
CA TRP A 213 -3.38 7.99 -13.10
C TRP A 213 -2.70 7.17 -14.19
N ASP A 214 -3.34 7.06 -15.35
CA ASP A 214 -2.89 6.26 -16.49
C ASP A 214 -2.36 7.18 -17.58
N VAL A 215 -1.13 6.92 -18.03
CA VAL A 215 -0.48 7.66 -19.11
C VAL A 215 -0.01 6.69 -20.20
N PRO A 216 -0.61 6.72 -21.40
CA PRO A 216 -0.03 6.02 -22.53
C PRO A 216 1.37 6.56 -22.80
N VAL A 217 2.39 5.72 -22.75
CA VAL A 217 3.76 6.17 -22.91
C VAL A 217 4.06 6.52 -24.39
N ALA A 218 4.86 7.56 -24.57
CA ALA A 218 5.36 8.04 -25.85
C ALA A 218 6.82 8.48 -25.66
N ALA A 219 7.47 8.95 -26.71
CA ALA A 219 8.86 9.43 -26.62
C ALA A 219 9.01 10.47 -25.50
N GLY A 220 9.98 10.27 -24.64
CA GLY A 220 10.26 11.10 -23.46
C GLY A 220 10.27 10.31 -22.16
N LYS A 221 10.23 11.04 -21.05
CA LYS A 221 10.37 10.48 -19.71
C LYS A 221 9.16 10.80 -18.83
N TYR A 222 8.68 9.79 -18.10
CA TYR A 222 7.61 9.87 -17.12
C TYR A 222 8.18 9.45 -15.77
N VAL A 223 7.95 10.27 -14.73
CA VAL A 223 8.55 10.06 -13.40
C VAL A 223 7.47 10.05 -12.34
N ASN A 224 7.50 9.05 -11.47
CA ASN A 224 6.81 8.98 -10.20
C ASN A 224 7.87 9.04 -9.09
N ALA A 225 7.85 10.06 -8.23
CA ALA A 225 8.90 10.24 -7.23
C ALA A 225 8.42 10.95 -5.99
N SER A 226 8.96 10.57 -4.83
CA SER A 226 8.72 11.26 -3.56
C SER A 226 9.88 12.16 -3.17
N TYR A 227 9.55 13.29 -2.54
CA TYR A 227 10.48 14.30 -2.03
C TYR A 227 10.15 14.70 -0.59
N THR A 228 9.32 13.93 0.10
CA THR A 228 8.77 14.26 1.42
C THR A 228 9.46 13.56 2.58
N GLY A 229 10.55 12.82 2.29
CA GLY A 229 11.25 12.00 3.28
C GLY A 229 10.53 10.68 3.61
N THR A 230 9.40 10.45 2.97
CA THR A 230 8.58 9.25 3.10
C THR A 230 8.16 8.77 1.71
N SER A 231 7.55 7.58 1.63
CA SER A 231 6.96 7.07 0.40
C SER A 231 5.82 7.94 -0.14
N SER A 232 5.21 8.78 0.70
CA SER A 232 4.33 9.89 0.33
C SER A 232 2.90 9.55 -0.06
N SER A 233 1.96 10.31 0.50
CA SER A 233 0.55 10.35 0.06
C SER A 233 0.36 11.02 -1.31
N ARG A 234 1.40 11.70 -1.81
CA ARG A 234 1.36 12.40 -3.11
C ARG A 234 1.69 11.48 -4.27
N THR A 235 2.58 10.54 -4.02
CA THR A 235 3.05 9.55 -4.99
C THR A 235 3.38 8.27 -4.22
N ASN A 236 2.80 7.13 -4.59
CA ASN A 236 3.11 5.85 -3.97
C ASN A 236 4.21 5.13 -4.77
N PRO A 237 5.11 4.35 -4.13
CA PRO A 237 6.15 3.60 -4.85
C PRO A 237 5.59 2.47 -5.71
N PHE A 238 4.35 2.04 -5.50
CA PHE A 238 3.71 1.06 -6.36
C PHE A 238 3.28 1.69 -7.67
N VAL A 239 3.73 1.11 -8.79
CA VAL A 239 3.39 1.53 -10.15
C VAL A 239 3.14 0.31 -11.05
N MET A 240 2.50 0.52 -12.21
CA MET A 240 2.24 -0.54 -13.17
C MET A 240 2.63 -0.10 -14.59
N LEU A 241 3.06 -1.07 -15.39
CA LEU A 241 3.11 -1.00 -16.85
C LEU A 241 2.14 -2.04 -17.41
N SER A 242 1.27 -1.64 -18.33
CA SER A 242 0.29 -2.55 -18.91
C SER A 242 0.16 -2.34 -20.41
N GLY A 243 -0.38 -3.33 -21.11
CA GLY A 243 -0.82 -3.14 -22.51
C GLY A 243 -1.98 -2.15 -22.58
N ARG A 244 -2.16 -1.50 -23.74
CA ARG A 244 -3.20 -0.48 -23.93
C ARG A 244 -4.64 -1.01 -23.77
N GLU A 245 -4.84 -2.29 -24.06
CA GLU A 245 -6.13 -2.96 -23.98
C GLU A 245 -6.32 -3.75 -22.67
N THR A 246 -5.44 -3.54 -21.70
CA THR A 246 -5.52 -4.24 -20.40
C THR A 246 -6.73 -3.75 -19.61
N THR A 247 -7.47 -4.71 -19.09
CA THR A 247 -8.64 -4.49 -18.22
C THR A 247 -8.38 -5.04 -16.82
N GLU A 248 -9.40 -5.02 -15.94
CA GLU A 248 -9.26 -5.67 -14.62
C GLU A 248 -8.98 -7.17 -14.75
N ASP A 249 -9.48 -7.86 -15.76
CA ASP A 249 -9.46 -9.32 -15.86
C ASP A 249 -8.69 -9.88 -17.07
N THR A 250 -8.22 -9.04 -17.98
CA THR A 250 -7.51 -9.46 -19.20
C THR A 250 -6.40 -8.52 -19.59
N GLY A 251 -5.38 -9.05 -20.26
CA GLY A 251 -4.25 -8.29 -20.80
C GLY A 251 -3.00 -8.40 -19.92
N ASP A 252 -1.88 -8.00 -20.50
CA ASP A 252 -0.58 -8.05 -19.85
C ASP A 252 -0.42 -6.88 -18.88
N CYS A 253 -0.06 -7.17 -17.63
CA CYS A 253 0.17 -6.18 -16.59
C CYS A 253 1.43 -6.53 -15.79
N TYR A 254 2.34 -5.59 -15.69
CA TYR A 254 3.53 -5.62 -14.84
C TYR A 254 3.29 -4.69 -13.64
N GLY A 255 3.47 -5.19 -12.43
CA GLY A 255 3.45 -4.43 -11.19
C GLY A 255 4.85 -4.29 -10.62
N PHE A 256 5.19 -3.10 -10.16
CA PHE A 256 6.46 -2.80 -9.50
C PHE A 256 6.20 -2.13 -8.17
N ASN A 257 6.94 -2.53 -7.14
CA ASN A 257 6.89 -1.91 -5.82
C ASN A 257 8.29 -1.87 -5.22
N LEU A 258 8.48 -1.10 -4.15
CA LEU A 258 9.78 -0.94 -3.49
C LEU A 258 9.64 -1.21 -2.00
N VAL A 259 10.55 -2.00 -1.42
CA VAL A 259 10.62 -2.25 0.02
C VAL A 259 11.42 -1.12 0.68
N TYR A 260 10.83 0.08 0.67
CA TYR A 260 11.49 1.29 1.15
C TYR A 260 10.48 2.36 1.58
N SER A 261 10.75 3.02 2.71
CA SER A 261 9.85 4.01 3.30
C SER A 261 10.30 5.46 3.12
N GLY A 262 11.41 5.67 2.42
CA GLY A 262 11.96 6.99 2.14
C GLY A 262 11.59 7.54 0.75
N ASN A 263 12.33 8.53 0.29
CA ASN A 263 12.15 9.09 -1.04
C ASN A 263 12.45 8.06 -2.13
N HIS A 264 11.44 7.67 -2.88
CA HIS A 264 11.50 6.70 -3.97
C HIS A 264 11.49 7.39 -5.34
N TYR A 265 11.88 6.65 -6.37
CA TYR A 265 11.93 7.10 -7.75
C TYR A 265 11.62 5.93 -8.69
N GLU A 266 10.57 6.07 -9.49
CA GLU A 266 10.23 5.20 -10.61
C GLU A 266 10.20 6.05 -11.88
N ALA A 267 10.89 5.61 -12.91
CA ALA A 267 10.88 6.30 -14.19
C ALA A 267 10.65 5.34 -15.35
N VAL A 268 9.88 5.83 -16.32
CA VAL A 268 9.66 5.18 -17.61
C VAL A 268 10.18 6.12 -18.68
N GLU A 269 11.11 5.66 -19.49
CA GLU A 269 11.68 6.42 -20.61
C GLU A 269 11.48 5.66 -21.91
N VAL A 270 10.93 6.33 -22.92
CA VAL A 270 10.89 5.83 -24.30
C VAL A 270 11.92 6.57 -25.11
N ASN A 271 12.93 5.84 -25.63
CA ASN A 271 14.00 6.42 -26.43
C ASN A 271 13.61 6.63 -27.90
N SER A 272 14.53 7.18 -28.68
CA SER A 272 14.33 7.45 -30.14
C SER A 272 14.15 6.20 -30.99
N TYR A 273 14.49 5.02 -30.49
CA TYR A 273 14.31 3.74 -31.16
C TYR A 273 12.98 3.04 -30.78
N GLY A 274 12.14 3.70 -29.95
CA GLY A 274 10.85 3.15 -29.54
C GLY A 274 10.93 2.06 -28.48
N LYS A 275 12.06 1.98 -27.76
CA LYS A 275 12.25 1.04 -26.64
C LYS A 275 11.91 1.73 -25.32
N THR A 276 11.32 1.00 -24.41
CA THR A 276 10.94 1.49 -23.09
C THR A 276 11.91 0.98 -22.03
N ARG A 277 12.46 1.88 -21.23
CA ARG A 277 13.21 1.58 -20.01
C ARG A 277 12.38 1.92 -18.79
N PHE A 278 12.27 0.99 -17.86
CA PHE A 278 11.76 1.20 -16.52
C PHE A 278 12.91 1.10 -15.52
N VAL A 279 12.97 2.02 -14.55
CA VAL A 279 13.87 1.95 -13.39
C VAL A 279 13.12 2.27 -12.09
N SER A 280 13.51 1.62 -10.98
CA SER A 280 12.98 1.91 -9.65
C SER A 280 14.07 1.82 -8.58
N GLY A 281 14.01 2.71 -7.58
CA GLY A 281 14.96 2.75 -6.48
C GLY A 281 14.86 4.00 -5.61
N ILE A 282 15.94 4.33 -4.91
CA ILE A 282 16.04 5.57 -4.12
C ILE A 282 16.04 6.79 -5.07
N ASN A 283 15.31 7.83 -4.69
CA ASN A 283 15.29 9.08 -5.45
C ASN A 283 16.68 9.72 -5.50
N PRO A 284 17.30 9.87 -6.69
CA PRO A 284 18.63 10.43 -6.82
C PRO A 284 18.70 11.95 -6.56
N GLN A 285 17.57 12.64 -6.54
CA GLN A 285 17.56 14.08 -6.27
C GLN A 285 17.91 14.35 -4.81
N ASN A 286 18.93 15.17 -4.59
CA ASN A 286 19.50 15.46 -3.28
C ASN A 286 20.11 14.25 -2.55
N PHE A 287 20.25 13.11 -3.22
CA PHE A 287 20.94 11.94 -2.72
C PHE A 287 22.41 11.99 -3.14
N CYS A 288 23.28 11.73 -2.20
CA CYS A 288 24.71 11.62 -2.43
C CYS A 288 25.31 10.81 -1.26
N TRP A 289 25.78 9.64 -1.54
CA TRP A 289 26.38 8.76 -0.53
C TRP A 289 27.88 8.65 -0.75
N GLN A 290 28.65 8.96 0.27
CA GLN A 290 30.08 8.70 0.29
C GLN A 290 30.32 7.23 0.64
N LEU A 291 30.88 6.48 -0.32
CA LEU A 291 31.23 5.08 -0.13
C LEU A 291 32.75 4.96 0.10
N PRO A 292 33.20 4.76 1.35
CA PRO A 292 34.61 4.59 1.66
C PRO A 292 35.24 3.37 1.01
N ALA A 293 36.58 3.35 0.96
CA ALA A 293 37.34 2.16 0.57
C ALA A 293 37.02 0.98 1.48
N GLY A 294 36.78 -0.19 0.90
CA GLY A 294 36.48 -1.43 1.60
C GLY A 294 35.04 -1.56 2.09
N GLU A 295 34.18 -0.55 1.84
CA GLU A 295 32.76 -0.60 2.23
C GLU A 295 31.83 -0.92 1.05
N SER A 296 30.58 -1.21 1.37
CA SER A 296 29.53 -1.46 0.39
C SER A 296 28.28 -0.64 0.68
N PHE A 297 27.46 -0.42 -0.37
CA PHE A 297 26.15 0.20 -0.28
C PHE A 297 25.12 -0.68 -0.96
N GLU A 298 24.02 -0.98 -0.29
CA GLU A 298 22.92 -1.78 -0.80
C GLU A 298 21.70 -0.91 -1.13
N ALA A 299 21.13 -1.10 -2.33
CA ALA A 299 19.88 -0.50 -2.72
C ALA A 299 18.69 -1.28 -2.10
N PRO A 300 17.56 -0.62 -1.79
CA PRO A 300 16.36 -1.31 -1.36
C PRO A 300 15.91 -2.40 -2.33
N GLU A 301 15.17 -3.37 -1.85
CA GLU A 301 14.62 -4.43 -2.69
C GLU A 301 13.43 -3.91 -3.51
N ALA A 302 13.47 -4.11 -4.81
CA ALA A 302 12.35 -3.92 -5.73
C ALA A 302 11.59 -5.22 -5.94
N VAL A 303 10.26 -5.14 -6.00
CA VAL A 303 9.33 -6.26 -6.19
C VAL A 303 8.71 -6.15 -7.57
N MET A 304 8.78 -7.21 -8.36
CA MET A 304 8.26 -7.27 -9.73
C MET A 304 7.26 -8.43 -9.85
N ALA A 305 6.05 -8.14 -10.29
CA ALA A 305 5.02 -9.11 -10.59
C ALA A 305 4.54 -8.96 -12.04
N TYR A 306 4.15 -10.06 -12.66
CA TYR A 306 3.55 -10.04 -13.98
C TYR A 306 2.30 -10.93 -14.02
N SER A 307 1.28 -10.51 -14.75
CA SER A 307 0.11 -11.33 -15.04
C SER A 307 -0.47 -11.04 -16.43
N LYS A 308 -0.93 -12.07 -17.11
CA LYS A 308 -1.75 -11.97 -18.33
C LYS A 308 -3.25 -11.80 -18.04
N ALA A 309 -3.66 -11.93 -16.80
CA ALA A 309 -5.04 -11.84 -16.34
C ALA A 309 -5.39 -10.43 -15.84
N GLY A 310 -4.84 -9.42 -16.49
CA GLY A 310 -5.13 -8.02 -16.22
C GLY A 310 -4.65 -7.52 -14.86
N TYR A 311 -5.25 -6.41 -14.43
CA TYR A 311 -4.86 -5.76 -13.17
C TYR A 311 -5.21 -6.63 -11.94
N ASN A 312 -6.34 -7.36 -11.95
CA ASN A 312 -6.69 -8.27 -10.85
C ASN A 312 -5.68 -9.40 -10.71
N GLY A 313 -5.27 -10.02 -11.83
CA GLY A 313 -4.26 -11.08 -11.81
C GLY A 313 -2.93 -10.63 -11.24
N MET A 314 -2.43 -9.47 -11.68
CA MET A 314 -1.20 -8.88 -11.14
C MET A 314 -1.35 -8.53 -9.66
N SER A 315 -2.50 -7.95 -9.25
CA SER A 315 -2.77 -7.66 -7.84
C SER A 315 -2.77 -8.92 -6.97
N GLN A 316 -3.30 -10.06 -7.45
CA GLN A 316 -3.26 -11.31 -6.69
C GLN A 316 -1.82 -11.79 -6.44
N CYS A 317 -0.94 -11.67 -7.43
CA CYS A 317 0.49 -11.97 -7.24
C CYS A 317 1.10 -11.08 -6.16
N MET A 318 0.90 -9.77 -6.26
CA MET A 318 1.42 -8.79 -5.30
C MET A 318 0.83 -8.98 -3.89
N HIS A 319 -0.49 -9.21 -3.78
CA HIS A 319 -1.15 -9.43 -2.49
C HIS A 319 -0.65 -10.69 -1.78
N ARG A 320 -0.47 -11.78 -2.51
CA ARG A 320 0.06 -13.03 -1.96
C ARG A 320 1.49 -12.80 -1.47
N PHE A 321 2.32 -12.15 -2.29
CA PHE A 321 3.70 -11.81 -1.93
C PHE A 321 3.75 -10.96 -0.65
N VAL A 322 2.94 -9.91 -0.55
CA VAL A 322 2.91 -9.05 0.65
C VAL A 322 2.51 -9.83 1.89
N ARG A 323 1.47 -10.67 1.80
CA ARG A 323 1.02 -11.48 2.95
C ARG A 323 2.04 -12.53 3.37
N GLU A 324 2.68 -13.20 2.42
CA GLU A 324 3.53 -14.36 2.73
C GLU A 324 5.01 -13.99 2.92
N HIS A 325 5.49 -12.92 2.28
CA HIS A 325 6.92 -12.64 2.19
C HIS A 325 7.35 -11.23 2.66
N ILE A 326 6.38 -10.35 3.00
CA ILE A 326 6.66 -9.03 3.59
C ILE A 326 6.18 -8.95 5.04
N VAL A 327 4.86 -9.15 5.27
CA VAL A 327 4.29 -9.11 6.62
C VAL A 327 4.78 -10.28 7.46
N ARG A 328 5.25 -10.01 8.66
CA ARG A 328 5.88 -11.00 9.55
C ARG A 328 5.32 -10.94 10.98
N GLY A 329 5.80 -11.86 11.82
CA GLY A 329 5.45 -11.93 13.25
C GLY A 329 4.09 -12.55 13.53
N ALA A 330 3.65 -12.44 14.79
CA ALA A 330 2.43 -13.08 15.31
C ALA A 330 1.16 -12.65 14.54
N TRP A 331 1.16 -11.45 14.00
CA TRP A 331 0.01 -10.87 13.31
C TRP A 331 -0.06 -11.17 11.81
N LYS A 332 0.89 -11.86 11.22
CA LYS A 332 0.87 -12.28 9.80
C LYS A 332 -0.41 -13.02 9.44
N LYS A 333 -0.82 -13.98 10.27
CA LYS A 333 -1.97 -14.89 10.02
C LYS A 333 -3.17 -14.67 10.95
N LYS A 334 -3.00 -13.90 12.04
CA LYS A 334 -4.10 -13.58 12.95
C LYS A 334 -5.08 -12.60 12.30
N VAL A 335 -6.37 -12.90 12.40
CA VAL A 335 -7.41 -11.91 12.05
C VAL A 335 -7.36 -10.73 13.01
N ARG A 336 -7.55 -9.54 12.48
CA ARG A 336 -7.52 -8.30 13.26
C ARG A 336 -8.79 -8.14 14.08
N PRO A 337 -8.69 -7.64 15.32
CA PRO A 337 -9.85 -7.34 16.14
C PRO A 337 -10.65 -6.16 15.58
N VAL A 338 -11.94 -6.10 15.89
CA VAL A 338 -12.75 -4.89 15.65
C VAL A 338 -12.40 -3.87 16.72
N LEU A 339 -11.87 -2.73 16.32
CA LEU A 339 -11.45 -1.68 17.24
C LEU A 339 -12.44 -0.52 17.31
N LEU A 340 -12.37 0.23 18.42
CA LEU A 340 -12.97 1.55 18.58
C LEU A 340 -11.87 2.54 18.96
N ASN A 341 -11.61 3.50 18.07
CA ASN A 341 -10.65 4.58 18.29
C ASN A 341 -11.34 5.80 18.88
N SER A 342 -10.71 6.48 19.84
CA SER A 342 -11.26 7.63 20.54
C SER A 342 -11.11 8.96 19.77
N TRP A 343 -10.35 9.03 18.68
CA TRP A 343 -9.99 10.30 18.04
C TRP A 343 -11.22 11.09 17.59
N GLU A 344 -11.95 10.66 16.57
CA GLU A 344 -13.14 11.38 16.11
C GLU A 344 -14.31 11.36 17.12
N ALA A 345 -14.23 10.52 18.17
CA ALA A 345 -15.21 10.50 19.24
C ALA A 345 -15.02 11.64 20.25
N ALA A 346 -13.79 12.12 20.46
CA ALA A 346 -13.49 13.06 21.55
C ALA A 346 -12.34 14.03 21.25
N TYR A 347 -11.50 13.79 20.21
CA TYR A 347 -10.29 14.55 19.96
C TYR A 347 -9.43 14.68 21.23
N PHE A 348 -8.91 15.88 21.54
CA PHE A 348 -8.11 16.16 22.74
C PHE A 348 -8.93 16.24 24.04
N ASP A 349 -10.27 16.29 23.95
CA ASP A 349 -11.17 16.37 25.12
C ASP A 349 -11.43 15.00 25.75
N ILE A 350 -10.34 14.33 26.11
CA ILE A 350 -10.35 13.02 26.75
C ILE A 350 -10.09 13.14 28.26
N ASN A 351 -10.72 12.26 29.03
CA ASN A 351 -10.38 11.94 30.40
C ASN A 351 -10.82 10.51 30.73
N GLU A 352 -10.35 9.97 31.84
CA GLU A 352 -10.62 8.57 32.19
C GLU A 352 -12.11 8.23 32.22
N LYS A 353 -12.97 9.16 32.73
CA LYS A 353 -14.41 8.93 32.79
C LYS A 353 -15.05 8.81 31.42
N LYS A 354 -14.71 9.72 30.48
CA LYS A 354 -15.22 9.72 29.10
C LYS A 354 -14.75 8.49 28.35
N LEU A 355 -13.45 8.15 28.45
CA LEU A 355 -12.88 6.97 27.81
C LEU A 355 -13.54 5.68 28.30
N LEU A 356 -13.79 5.54 29.61
CA LEU A 356 -14.49 4.38 30.16
C LEU A 356 -15.97 4.32 29.76
N GLN A 357 -16.66 5.47 29.61
CA GLN A 357 -18.03 5.48 29.08
C GLN A 357 -18.07 5.00 27.63
N LEU A 358 -17.16 5.51 26.79
CA LEU A 358 -17.03 5.10 25.40
C LEU A 358 -16.65 3.61 25.28
N ALA A 359 -15.69 3.14 26.09
CA ALA A 359 -15.29 1.74 26.13
C ALA A 359 -16.44 0.80 26.54
N LYS A 360 -17.27 1.19 27.52
CA LYS A 360 -18.46 0.42 27.92
C LYS A 360 -19.47 0.30 26.77
N ALA A 361 -19.74 1.41 26.08
CA ALA A 361 -20.62 1.40 24.91
C ALA A 361 -20.01 0.54 23.78
N GLY A 362 -18.70 0.63 23.56
CA GLY A 362 -17.96 -0.21 22.64
C GLY A 362 -18.11 -1.71 22.96
N LYS A 363 -17.92 -2.09 24.23
CA LYS A 363 -18.12 -3.48 24.67
C LYS A 363 -19.54 -3.97 24.43
N GLU A 364 -20.53 -3.14 24.73
CA GLU A 364 -21.94 -3.48 24.46
C GLU A 364 -22.20 -3.67 22.96
N ALA A 365 -21.54 -2.89 22.11
CA ALA A 365 -21.62 -3.04 20.65
C ALA A 365 -20.89 -4.26 20.11
N GLY A 366 -19.96 -4.84 20.88
CA GLY A 366 -19.17 -6.01 20.46
C GLY A 366 -17.74 -5.70 20.04
N ILE A 367 -17.24 -4.49 20.34
CA ILE A 367 -15.83 -4.09 20.13
C ILE A 367 -14.89 -5.02 20.92
N GLU A 368 -13.75 -5.31 20.36
CA GLU A 368 -12.73 -6.21 20.91
C GLU A 368 -11.48 -5.46 21.41
N LEU A 369 -11.18 -4.32 20.80
CA LEU A 369 -10.01 -3.49 21.10
C LEU A 369 -10.42 -2.02 21.25
N PHE A 370 -10.07 -1.40 22.36
CA PHE A 370 -10.26 0.03 22.58
C PHE A 370 -8.95 0.79 22.45
N VAL A 371 -8.87 1.76 21.55
CA VAL A 371 -7.67 2.55 21.27
C VAL A 371 -7.84 3.97 21.80
N MET A 372 -6.97 4.37 22.73
CA MET A 372 -6.82 5.74 23.17
C MET A 372 -5.87 6.48 22.23
N ASP A 373 -6.38 7.39 21.42
CA ASP A 373 -5.62 8.21 20.47
C ASP A 373 -4.92 9.39 21.15
N ASP A 374 -4.46 10.41 20.41
CA ASP A 374 -3.66 11.55 20.87
C ASP A 374 -4.32 12.31 22.05
N GLY A 375 -3.51 12.93 22.90
CA GLY A 375 -3.97 13.80 23.98
C GLY A 375 -3.80 13.26 25.40
N TRP A 376 -3.19 12.09 25.61
CA TRP A 376 -3.11 11.42 26.92
C TRP A 376 -1.87 11.80 27.76
N PHE A 377 -0.86 12.44 27.18
CA PHE A 377 0.46 12.70 27.80
C PHE A 377 0.70 14.20 28.02
N GLY A 378 1.69 14.52 28.87
CA GLY A 378 2.15 15.88 29.15
C GLY A 378 1.01 16.88 29.44
N HIS A 379 1.00 17.99 28.74
CA HIS A 379 -0.10 18.97 28.70
C HIS A 379 -0.69 19.08 27.27
N ARG A 380 -0.83 17.91 26.62
CA ARG A 380 -1.32 17.74 25.26
C ARG A 380 -2.82 17.98 25.15
N ASP A 381 -3.24 19.26 25.17
CA ASP A 381 -4.63 19.70 25.01
C ASP A 381 -4.95 20.18 23.59
N ASN A 382 -3.93 20.20 22.72
CA ASN A 382 -3.97 20.52 21.29
C ASN A 382 -2.70 19.99 20.63
N ASP A 383 -2.56 20.18 19.32
CA ASP A 383 -1.44 19.70 18.50
C ASP A 383 -0.15 20.53 18.59
N ARG A 384 -0.08 21.54 19.49
CA ARG A 384 1.01 22.48 19.58
C ARG A 384 1.97 22.24 20.75
N SER A 385 1.72 21.25 21.57
CA SER A 385 2.44 21.07 22.83
C SER A 385 2.76 19.63 23.15
N SER A 386 3.82 19.42 23.95
CA SER A 386 4.19 18.19 24.65
C SER A 386 4.66 17.00 23.79
N LEU A 387 4.68 17.10 22.47
CA LEU A 387 5.27 16.01 21.66
C LEU A 387 6.74 15.84 22.03
N GLY A 388 7.13 14.60 22.36
CA GLY A 388 8.44 14.26 22.95
C GLY A 388 8.39 13.90 24.43
N ASP A 389 7.34 14.33 25.15
CA ASP A 389 7.20 14.13 26.61
C ASP A 389 6.18 13.01 26.91
N TRP A 390 6.58 11.76 26.77
CA TRP A 390 5.68 10.58 26.86
C TRP A 390 5.28 10.21 28.29
N LYS A 391 5.06 11.23 29.14
CA LYS A 391 4.61 11.05 30.53
C LYS A 391 3.09 11.23 30.61
N VAL A 392 2.41 10.28 31.25
CA VAL A 392 0.96 10.28 31.40
C VAL A 392 0.46 11.57 32.06
N ASN A 393 -0.55 12.19 31.49
CA ASN A 393 -1.25 13.33 32.11
C ASN A 393 -2.18 12.83 33.22
N THR A 394 -1.72 12.94 34.46
CA THR A 394 -2.47 12.47 35.65
C THR A 394 -3.73 13.28 35.97
N LYS A 395 -3.90 14.47 35.37
CA LYS A 395 -5.17 15.22 35.48
C LYS A 395 -6.26 14.59 34.62
N LYS A 396 -5.90 14.15 33.42
CA LYS A 396 -6.80 13.41 32.50
C LYS A 396 -6.99 11.96 32.93
N LEU A 397 -5.91 11.30 33.38
CA LEU A 397 -5.86 9.89 33.75
C LEU A 397 -5.38 9.75 35.21
N PRO A 398 -6.25 9.97 36.22
CA PRO A 398 -5.85 9.98 37.64
C PRO A 398 -5.27 8.66 38.13
N ASN A 399 -5.66 7.52 37.56
CA ASN A 399 -5.17 6.20 37.89
C ASN A 399 -3.98 5.77 36.99
N GLY A 400 -3.43 6.68 36.22
CA GLY A 400 -2.37 6.42 35.25
C GLY A 400 -2.81 5.52 34.08
N LEU A 401 -1.86 5.20 33.21
CA LEU A 401 -2.11 4.36 32.05
C LEU A 401 -2.48 2.92 32.45
N ALA A 402 -1.74 2.33 33.39
CA ALA A 402 -2.02 0.98 33.89
C ALA A 402 -3.42 0.85 34.51
N GLY A 403 -3.86 1.89 35.25
CA GLY A 403 -5.18 1.89 35.86
C GLY A 403 -6.32 1.96 34.85
N LEU A 404 -6.19 2.78 33.81
CA LEU A 404 -7.14 2.82 32.70
C LEU A 404 -7.15 1.51 31.91
N CYS A 405 -5.97 1.03 31.51
CA CYS A 405 -5.80 -0.22 30.80
C CYS A 405 -6.46 -1.39 31.52
N LYS A 406 -6.19 -1.54 32.82
CA LYS A 406 -6.82 -2.58 33.65
C LYS A 406 -8.35 -2.50 33.61
N LYS A 407 -8.94 -1.31 33.73
CA LYS A 407 -10.39 -1.15 33.69
C LYS A 407 -11.00 -1.54 32.35
N ILE A 408 -10.29 -1.30 31.25
CA ILE A 408 -10.69 -1.72 29.90
C ILE A 408 -10.55 -3.25 29.74
N ASN A 409 -9.44 -3.82 30.22
CA ASN A 409 -9.27 -5.27 30.23
C ASN A 409 -10.31 -5.99 31.10
N ASP A 410 -10.71 -5.40 32.25
CA ASP A 410 -11.78 -5.92 33.10
C ASP A 410 -13.16 -5.92 32.40
N LEU A 411 -13.36 -5.09 31.38
CA LEU A 411 -14.52 -5.16 30.48
C LEU A 411 -14.41 -6.31 29.45
N GLY A 412 -13.26 -6.97 29.35
CA GLY A 412 -12.99 -8.02 28.38
C GLY A 412 -12.67 -7.47 26.97
N MET A 413 -11.98 -6.36 26.90
CA MET A 413 -11.41 -5.77 25.68
C MET A 413 -9.93 -5.56 25.83
N ASP A 414 -9.21 -5.65 24.71
CA ASP A 414 -7.81 -5.25 24.62
C ASP A 414 -7.68 -3.72 24.65
N PHE A 415 -6.48 -3.24 25.02
CA PHE A 415 -6.19 -1.82 25.09
C PHE A 415 -5.08 -1.43 24.13
N GLY A 416 -5.30 -0.34 23.40
CA GLY A 416 -4.33 0.25 22.47
C GLY A 416 -4.04 1.71 22.76
N ILE A 417 -2.90 2.17 22.26
CA ILE A 417 -2.40 3.53 22.47
C ILE A 417 -1.83 4.13 21.19
N TRP A 418 -1.94 5.45 21.04
CA TRP A 418 -1.32 6.25 19.99
C TRP A 418 0.01 6.83 20.46
N VAL A 419 1.01 6.86 19.58
CA VAL A 419 2.31 7.50 19.78
C VAL A 419 2.79 8.17 18.47
N GLU A 420 3.61 9.22 18.60
CA GLU A 420 4.28 9.92 17.50
C GLU A 420 5.75 10.23 17.89
N PRO A 421 6.59 9.22 18.06
CA PRO A 421 7.90 9.38 18.71
C PRO A 421 9.00 9.99 17.83
N GLU A 422 8.78 10.13 16.53
CA GLU A 422 9.71 10.77 15.59
C GLU A 422 9.64 12.31 15.65
N MET A 423 8.65 12.86 16.34
CA MET A 423 8.36 14.30 16.37
C MET A 423 8.54 14.88 17.76
N VAL A 424 8.81 16.19 17.80
CA VAL A 424 8.97 16.95 19.03
C VAL A 424 8.35 18.34 18.85
N ASN A 425 7.67 18.84 19.90
CA ASN A 425 7.27 20.26 19.97
C ASN A 425 8.38 21.08 20.65
N VAL A 426 8.49 22.34 20.27
CA VAL A 426 9.53 23.24 20.81
C VAL A 426 9.36 23.54 22.31
N ASP A 427 8.14 23.41 22.83
CA ASP A 427 7.83 23.61 24.25
C ASP A 427 8.03 22.34 25.11
N SER A 428 8.37 21.19 24.52
CA SER A 428 8.61 19.95 25.24
C SER A 428 9.87 19.97 26.11
N GLU A 429 9.87 19.20 27.19
CA GLU A 429 11.07 18.98 28.03
C GLU A 429 12.20 18.38 27.21
N LEU A 430 11.88 17.47 26.28
CA LEU A 430 12.86 16.86 25.38
C LEU A 430 13.56 17.90 24.50
N TYR A 431 12.81 18.77 23.83
CA TYR A 431 13.41 19.80 22.97
C TYR A 431 14.24 20.80 23.76
N GLN A 432 13.78 21.19 24.98
CA GLN A 432 14.53 22.08 25.86
C GLN A 432 15.86 21.46 26.32
N ALA A 433 15.88 20.15 26.57
CA ALA A 433 17.08 19.44 26.96
C ALA A 433 18.04 19.19 25.79
N HIS A 434 17.49 18.89 24.63
CA HIS A 434 18.24 18.47 23.42
C HIS A 434 17.76 19.17 22.15
N PRO A 435 17.92 20.52 22.04
CA PRO A 435 17.49 21.24 20.84
C PRO A 435 18.33 20.87 19.60
N ASP A 436 19.51 20.30 19.83
CA ASP A 436 20.40 19.79 18.77
C ASP A 436 19.94 18.48 18.15
N TRP A 437 19.01 17.76 18.78
CA TRP A 437 18.43 16.53 18.24
C TRP A 437 17.36 16.78 17.18
N ALA A 438 16.83 18.01 17.10
CA ALA A 438 15.91 18.35 16.04
C ALA A 438 16.63 18.60 14.71
N MET A 439 16.04 18.12 13.64
CA MET A 439 16.53 18.31 12.28
C MET A 439 16.21 19.74 11.83
N ASP A 440 17.22 20.60 11.81
CA ASP A 440 17.16 21.97 11.31
C ASP A 440 18.52 22.44 10.77
N ILE A 441 18.52 23.41 9.86
CA ILE A 441 19.76 23.94 9.27
C ILE A 441 20.21 25.13 10.11
N PRO A 442 21.40 25.09 10.74
CA PRO A 442 21.89 26.18 11.56
C PRO A 442 21.94 27.53 10.83
N GLY A 443 21.37 28.55 11.44
CA GLY A 443 21.38 29.93 10.91
C GLY A 443 20.45 30.16 9.69
N LYS A 444 19.62 29.21 9.33
CA LYS A 444 18.59 29.38 8.28
C LYS A 444 17.20 29.35 8.90
N ASN A 445 16.23 29.97 8.19
CA ASN A 445 14.84 29.88 8.58
C ASN A 445 14.35 28.43 8.47
N HIS A 446 13.57 28.00 9.44
CA HIS A 446 12.99 26.67 9.49
C HIS A 446 11.61 26.67 8.84
N SER A 447 11.30 25.59 8.09
CA SER A 447 9.97 25.36 7.56
C SER A 447 9.04 24.85 8.66
N GLU A 448 7.86 25.43 8.79
CA GLU A 448 6.86 25.01 9.77
C GLU A 448 5.89 23.95 9.21
N GLY A 449 5.57 22.96 10.01
CA GLY A 449 4.57 21.95 9.70
C GLY A 449 4.00 21.35 10.97
N ARG A 450 2.68 21.44 11.19
CA ARG A 450 1.98 20.89 12.36
C ARG A 450 2.52 21.34 13.73
N ASN A 451 3.24 22.48 13.79
CA ASN A 451 3.98 22.96 14.99
C ASN A 451 5.01 21.95 15.52
N GLN A 452 5.51 21.07 14.69
CA GLN A 452 6.42 19.99 15.05
C GLN A 452 7.80 20.17 14.44
N ARG A 453 8.80 19.58 15.10
CA ARG A 453 10.15 19.35 14.57
C ARG A 453 10.37 17.85 14.44
N LEU A 454 11.13 17.44 13.42
CA LEU A 454 11.61 16.06 13.32
C LEU A 454 12.81 15.86 14.25
N LEU A 455 12.85 14.72 14.90
CA LEU A 455 14.06 14.23 15.54
C LEU A 455 15.00 13.65 14.48
N ASP A 456 16.30 13.90 14.62
CA ASP A 456 17.33 13.42 13.69
C ASP A 456 17.64 11.94 13.92
N LEU A 457 16.91 11.05 13.26
CA LEU A 457 17.10 9.60 13.34
C LEU A 457 18.38 9.10 12.64
N SER A 458 19.18 9.97 12.03
CA SER A 458 20.53 9.60 11.61
C SER A 458 21.49 9.44 12.79
N ARG A 459 21.08 9.87 14.00
CA ARG A 459 21.86 9.84 15.25
C ARG A 459 21.47 8.62 16.09
N ALA A 460 22.46 7.81 16.46
CA ALA A 460 22.24 6.61 17.27
C ALA A 460 21.64 6.92 18.65
N GLU A 461 22.08 8.02 19.30
CA GLU A 461 21.57 8.43 20.61
C GLU A 461 20.08 8.84 20.57
N VAL A 462 19.59 9.37 19.45
CA VAL A 462 18.16 9.69 19.27
C VAL A 462 17.35 8.41 19.08
N GLN A 463 17.89 7.47 18.30
CA GLN A 463 17.28 6.13 18.14
C GLN A 463 17.20 5.41 19.50
N ASP A 464 18.29 5.39 20.28
CA ASP A 464 18.35 4.76 21.60
C ASP A 464 17.33 5.38 22.57
N TYR A 465 17.19 6.72 22.52
CA TYR A 465 16.18 7.43 23.31
C TYR A 465 14.77 6.99 22.96
N ILE A 466 14.40 6.96 21.68
CA ILE A 466 13.08 6.54 21.22
C ILE A 466 12.81 5.10 21.62
N ILE A 467 13.76 4.19 21.39
CA ILE A 467 13.63 2.77 21.76
C ILE A 467 13.42 2.64 23.25
N GLY A 468 14.19 3.36 24.07
CA GLY A 468 14.07 3.36 25.53
C GLY A 468 12.71 3.88 25.99
N GLN A 469 12.30 5.08 25.55
CA GLN A 469 11.02 5.69 25.96
C GLN A 469 9.81 4.85 25.55
N MET A 470 9.82 4.30 24.34
CA MET A 470 8.72 3.44 23.87
C MET A 470 8.73 2.08 24.60
N SER A 471 9.90 1.52 24.91
CA SER A 471 9.98 0.29 25.70
C SER A 471 9.41 0.46 27.11
N ASP A 472 9.75 1.57 27.77
CA ASP A 472 9.22 1.89 29.09
C ASP A 472 7.70 2.08 29.06
N LEU A 473 7.20 2.82 28.05
CA LEU A 473 5.79 3.04 27.83
C LEU A 473 5.01 1.73 27.62
N PHE A 474 5.47 0.91 26.69
CA PHE A 474 4.79 -0.34 26.33
C PHE A 474 4.83 -1.37 27.45
N SER A 475 5.85 -1.32 28.29
CA SER A 475 5.96 -2.16 29.50
C SER A 475 5.12 -1.65 30.68
N SER A 476 4.67 -0.39 30.65
CA SER A 476 3.96 0.25 31.78
C SER A 476 2.53 -0.22 32.00
N ALA A 477 1.91 -0.87 30.99
CA ALA A 477 0.54 -1.38 31.02
C ALA A 477 0.42 -2.59 30.06
N ASN A 478 -0.71 -3.30 30.12
CA ASN A 478 -1.00 -4.40 29.19
C ASN A 478 -1.48 -3.85 27.83
N ILE A 479 -0.55 -3.27 27.07
CA ILE A 479 -0.81 -2.69 25.76
C ILE A 479 -0.80 -3.79 24.71
N ALA A 480 -1.90 -3.95 23.97
CA ALA A 480 -2.05 -4.95 22.91
C ALA A 480 -1.95 -4.34 21.49
N TYR A 481 -2.01 -3.01 21.39
CA TYR A 481 -2.00 -2.31 20.09
C TYR A 481 -1.32 -0.95 20.24
N VAL A 482 -0.55 -0.60 19.21
CA VAL A 482 0.11 0.70 19.09
C VAL A 482 -0.15 1.29 17.71
N LYS A 483 -0.73 2.50 17.66
CA LYS A 483 -0.79 3.33 16.47
C LYS A 483 0.42 4.26 16.48
N TRP A 484 1.35 4.02 15.56
CA TRP A 484 2.59 4.82 15.40
C TRP A 484 2.40 5.84 14.29
N ASP A 485 2.36 7.10 14.64
CA ASP A 485 2.07 8.20 13.74
C ASP A 485 3.31 9.03 13.36
N MET A 486 3.19 9.77 12.27
CA MET A 486 4.15 10.76 11.77
C MET A 486 3.40 11.85 11.00
N ASN A 487 3.07 12.97 11.65
CA ASN A 487 2.15 13.97 11.10
C ASN A 487 2.82 15.10 10.32
N ARG A 488 4.12 15.00 10.06
CA ARG A 488 4.87 16.02 9.33
C ARG A 488 5.74 15.40 8.25
N ILE A 489 5.72 15.95 7.04
CA ILE A 489 6.71 15.62 6.01
C ILE A 489 8.09 16.17 6.38
N VAL A 490 9.15 15.53 5.89
CA VAL A 490 10.52 15.99 6.10
C VAL A 490 10.80 17.15 5.17
N THR A 491 11.27 18.24 5.76
CA THR A 491 11.82 19.42 5.08
C THR A 491 13.16 19.78 5.73
N ASP A 492 13.91 20.66 5.14
CA ASP A 492 15.15 21.19 5.74
C ASP A 492 16.10 20.06 6.19
N TYR A 493 16.33 19.06 5.29
CA TYR A 493 17.22 17.94 5.56
C TYR A 493 18.59 18.39 6.01
N TYR A 494 18.93 18.12 7.26
CA TYR A 494 20.24 18.42 7.80
C TYR A 494 20.50 17.64 9.09
N SER A 495 21.66 17.03 9.20
CA SER A 495 22.13 16.44 10.44
C SER A 495 23.33 17.22 10.97
N LYS A 496 23.23 17.70 12.22
CA LYS A 496 24.30 18.49 12.86
C LYS A 496 25.56 17.68 13.16
N ILE A 497 25.50 16.35 13.09
CA ILE A 497 26.65 15.47 13.29
C ILE A 497 27.36 15.09 11.99
N LEU A 498 26.75 15.28 10.85
CA LEU A 498 27.35 14.96 9.56
C LEU A 498 28.08 16.17 8.96
N PRO A 499 29.27 15.97 8.38
CA PRO A 499 29.98 17.04 7.69
C PRO A 499 29.24 17.43 6.40
N PRO A 500 29.54 18.61 5.81
CA PRO A 500 28.82 19.14 4.65
C PRO A 500 28.75 18.18 3.45
N GLU A 501 29.82 17.48 3.16
CA GLU A 501 29.92 16.51 2.06
C GLU A 501 29.05 15.26 2.23
N ARG A 502 28.56 14.99 3.44
CA ARG A 502 27.69 13.85 3.75
C ARG A 502 26.22 14.22 3.99
N GLN A 503 25.85 15.48 3.82
CA GLN A 503 24.46 15.92 4.03
C GLN A 503 23.48 15.30 3.03
N GLY A 504 23.94 14.86 1.86
CA GLY A 504 23.14 14.09 0.90
C GLY A 504 22.75 12.69 1.37
N GLU A 505 23.28 12.19 2.50
CA GLU A 505 22.96 10.90 3.11
C GLU A 505 21.81 10.99 4.12
N VAL A 506 21.47 12.18 4.60
CA VAL A 506 20.56 12.38 5.75
C VAL A 506 19.22 11.70 5.54
N ALA A 507 18.61 11.85 4.37
CA ALA A 507 17.29 11.27 4.09
C ALA A 507 17.30 9.73 4.19
N HIS A 508 18.31 9.08 3.65
CA HIS A 508 18.45 7.63 3.73
C HIS A 508 18.82 7.17 5.14
N ARG A 509 19.76 7.87 5.81
CA ARG A 509 20.13 7.56 7.19
C ARG A 509 18.98 7.69 8.18
N TYR A 510 18.09 8.66 7.95
CA TYR A 510 16.86 8.81 8.73
C TYR A 510 16.00 7.53 8.65
N VAL A 511 15.81 7.03 7.43
CA VAL A 511 15.01 5.83 7.19
C VAL A 511 15.66 4.58 7.83
N LEU A 512 16.98 4.43 7.73
CA LEU A 512 17.71 3.34 8.40
C LEU A 512 17.55 3.41 9.92
N GLY A 513 17.64 4.60 10.51
CA GLY A 513 17.42 4.80 11.95
C GLY A 513 15.98 4.48 12.38
N LEU A 514 14.99 4.84 11.55
CA LEU A 514 13.60 4.47 11.78
C LEU A 514 13.42 2.94 11.78
N TYR A 515 13.99 2.25 10.80
CA TYR A 515 13.92 0.79 10.71
C TYR A 515 14.55 0.11 11.92
N ARG A 516 15.68 0.63 12.42
CA ARG A 516 16.28 0.13 13.67
C ARG A 516 15.31 0.26 14.84
N CYS A 517 14.68 1.43 15.01
CA CYS A 517 13.69 1.64 16.07
C CYS A 517 12.52 0.65 15.97
N MET A 518 11.95 0.52 14.78
CA MET A 518 10.82 -0.38 14.53
C MET A 518 11.20 -1.84 14.76
N LYS A 519 12.36 -2.28 14.25
CA LYS A 519 12.86 -3.65 14.44
C LYS A 519 13.00 -3.99 15.91
N GLU A 520 13.76 -3.19 16.66
CA GLU A 520 13.99 -3.46 18.08
C GLU A 520 12.70 -3.46 18.90
N LEU A 521 11.75 -2.58 18.61
CA LEU A 521 10.49 -2.52 19.35
C LEU A 521 9.56 -3.67 19.00
N THR A 522 9.46 -4.07 17.74
CA THR A 522 8.63 -5.22 17.34
C THR A 522 9.21 -6.54 17.82
N GLU A 523 10.54 -6.68 17.90
CA GLU A 523 11.20 -7.84 18.50
C GLU A 523 11.03 -7.91 20.02
N ARG A 524 11.05 -6.75 20.72
CA ARG A 524 10.80 -6.69 22.18
C ARG A 524 9.34 -6.95 22.55
N PHE A 525 8.41 -6.56 21.69
CA PHE A 525 6.96 -6.63 21.93
C PHE A 525 6.23 -7.37 20.79
N PRO A 526 6.54 -8.65 20.54
CA PRO A 526 6.04 -9.38 19.36
C PRO A 526 4.53 -9.63 19.36
N GLU A 527 3.86 -9.53 20.51
CA GLU A 527 2.42 -9.71 20.62
C GLU A 527 1.62 -8.41 20.40
N ILE A 528 2.28 -7.25 20.45
CA ILE A 528 1.62 -5.97 20.17
C ILE A 528 1.30 -5.88 18.67
N LEU A 529 0.07 -5.53 18.37
CA LEU A 529 -0.34 -5.17 17.02
C LEU A 529 0.07 -3.73 16.73
N PHE A 530 1.10 -3.55 15.92
CA PHE A 530 1.51 -2.23 15.46
C PHE A 530 0.76 -1.82 14.20
N GLU A 531 0.26 -0.59 14.19
CA GLU A 531 -0.33 0.05 13.02
C GLU A 531 0.48 1.29 12.64
N GLY A 532 0.94 1.35 11.40
CA GLY A 532 1.60 2.55 10.85
C GLY A 532 0.58 3.63 10.51
N CYS A 533 0.91 4.87 10.83
CA CYS A 533 0.20 6.06 10.41
C CYS A 533 1.21 7.15 10.05
N ALA A 534 0.91 7.96 9.06
CA ALA A 534 1.71 9.14 8.77
C ALA A 534 0.77 10.23 8.19
N ALA A 535 -0.03 10.85 9.05
CA ALA A 535 -1.18 11.66 8.65
C ALA A 535 -2.00 10.88 7.58
N GLY A 536 -2.45 9.70 7.95
CA GLY A 536 -2.99 8.72 7.01
C GLY A 536 -1.90 7.98 6.24
N GLY A 537 -2.04 7.91 4.93
CA GLY A 537 -1.21 7.10 4.04
C GLY A 537 0.07 7.76 3.52
N ASN A 538 0.62 8.77 4.20
CA ASN A 538 1.86 9.42 3.72
C ASN A 538 3.11 8.52 3.80
N ARG A 539 3.00 7.34 4.46
CA ARG A 539 4.05 6.32 4.55
C ARG A 539 3.42 4.92 4.46
N PHE A 540 2.74 4.68 3.34
CA PHE A 540 2.10 3.38 3.05
C PHE A 540 2.93 2.64 2.01
N ASP A 541 3.79 1.73 2.47
CA ASP A 541 4.77 1.04 1.65
C ASP A 541 5.18 -0.32 2.24
N LEU A 542 5.94 -1.10 1.47
CA LEU A 542 6.40 -2.43 1.86
C LEU A 542 7.47 -2.39 2.96
N GLY A 543 8.20 -1.29 3.10
CA GLY A 543 9.19 -1.11 4.16
C GLY A 543 8.53 -1.09 5.54
N ILE A 544 7.50 -0.28 5.74
CA ILE A 544 6.71 -0.26 6.98
C ILE A 544 6.02 -1.59 7.22
N LEU A 545 5.42 -2.20 6.18
CA LEU A 545 4.74 -3.49 6.31
C LEU A 545 5.66 -4.65 6.72
N SER A 546 6.97 -4.48 6.58
CA SER A 546 7.95 -5.44 7.10
C SER A 546 8.02 -5.46 8.64
N TYR A 547 7.56 -4.41 9.31
CA TYR A 547 7.53 -4.27 10.77
C TYR A 547 6.11 -4.17 11.32
N PHE A 548 5.27 -3.37 10.70
CA PHE A 548 3.90 -3.11 11.13
C PHE A 548 2.92 -3.79 10.19
N PRO A 549 2.16 -4.79 10.67
CA PRO A 549 1.35 -5.65 9.80
C PRO A 549 0.12 -4.98 9.20
N GLN A 550 -0.14 -3.71 9.53
CA GLN A 550 -1.22 -2.90 8.99
C GLN A 550 -0.89 -1.41 9.04
N ILE A 551 -1.55 -0.63 8.18
CA ILE A 551 -1.35 0.81 8.07
C ILE A 551 -2.72 1.51 8.00
N TRP A 552 -2.85 2.65 8.69
CA TRP A 552 -3.95 3.58 8.55
C TRP A 552 -3.90 4.21 7.15
N ALA A 553 -4.87 3.87 6.32
CA ALA A 553 -4.80 4.16 4.88
C ALA A 553 -5.00 5.64 4.53
N SER A 554 -5.82 6.35 5.31
CA SER A 554 -6.15 7.76 5.12
C SER A 554 -6.85 8.33 6.33
N ASP A 555 -6.57 9.59 6.66
CA ASP A 555 -7.33 10.37 7.63
C ASP A 555 -8.73 10.74 7.11
N ASP A 556 -8.99 10.59 5.81
CA ASP A 556 -10.34 10.72 5.28
C ASP A 556 -11.15 9.47 5.61
N THR A 557 -12.16 9.63 6.45
CA THR A 557 -13.08 8.58 6.89
C THR A 557 -14.42 8.61 6.14
N ASP A 558 -14.56 9.51 5.17
CA ASP A 558 -15.76 9.58 4.31
C ASP A 558 -15.87 8.32 3.45
N ALA A 559 -17.02 7.64 3.49
CA ALA A 559 -17.18 6.35 2.81
C ALA A 559 -16.99 6.42 1.29
N LEU A 560 -17.39 7.51 0.63
CA LEU A 560 -17.19 7.67 -0.80
C LEU A 560 -15.71 7.84 -1.14
N CYS A 561 -15.01 8.70 -0.38
CA CYS A 561 -13.57 8.89 -0.56
C CYS A 561 -12.81 7.59 -0.26
N ARG A 562 -13.17 6.89 0.83
CA ARG A 562 -12.53 5.62 1.21
C ARG A 562 -12.75 4.51 0.18
N ALA A 563 -13.91 4.46 -0.47
CA ALA A 563 -14.15 3.51 -1.55
C ALA A 563 -13.14 3.70 -2.70
N GLU A 564 -12.83 4.95 -3.07
CA GLU A 564 -11.82 5.25 -4.09
C GLU A 564 -10.38 5.00 -3.58
N ILE A 565 -10.07 5.41 -2.34
CA ILE A 565 -8.74 5.23 -1.72
C ILE A 565 -8.42 3.74 -1.55
N GLN A 566 -9.35 2.94 -1.01
CA GLN A 566 -9.16 1.50 -0.83
C GLN A 566 -9.04 0.77 -2.17
N THR A 567 -9.79 1.20 -3.19
CA THR A 567 -9.60 0.70 -4.57
C THR A 567 -8.17 0.97 -5.05
N GLY A 568 -7.65 2.17 -4.84
CA GLY A 568 -6.28 2.52 -5.21
C GLY A 568 -5.25 1.63 -4.52
N TYR A 569 -5.35 1.45 -3.21
CA TYR A 569 -4.44 0.55 -2.47
C TYR A 569 -4.54 -0.89 -2.95
N SER A 570 -5.73 -1.37 -3.32
CA SER A 570 -5.95 -2.75 -3.73
C SER A 570 -5.21 -3.17 -5.01
N TYR A 571 -4.62 -2.24 -5.77
CA TYR A 571 -3.77 -2.63 -6.90
C TYR A 571 -2.44 -3.25 -6.45
N GLY A 572 -1.82 -2.72 -5.39
CA GLY A 572 -0.51 -3.16 -4.92
C GLY A 572 -0.47 -3.79 -3.52
N TYR A 573 -1.58 -3.72 -2.76
CA TYR A 573 -1.60 -4.10 -1.35
C TYR A 573 -2.85 -4.89 -0.99
N PRO A 574 -2.74 -6.00 -0.20
CA PRO A 574 -3.90 -6.78 0.23
C PRO A 574 -4.74 -6.02 1.27
N MET A 575 -6.04 -6.30 1.30
CA MET A 575 -6.94 -5.64 2.26
C MET A 575 -6.61 -5.95 3.72
N SER A 576 -5.88 -7.04 4.00
CA SER A 576 -5.38 -7.38 5.34
C SER A 576 -4.40 -6.39 5.95
N VAL A 577 -3.87 -5.44 5.16
CA VAL A 577 -2.95 -4.40 5.65
C VAL A 577 -3.57 -3.00 5.65
N VAL A 578 -4.82 -2.85 5.17
CA VAL A 578 -5.53 -1.58 4.98
C VAL A 578 -6.52 -1.36 6.12
N SER A 579 -6.20 -0.47 7.06
CA SER A 579 -7.14 -0.12 8.14
C SER A 579 -8.22 0.84 7.65
N ALA A 580 -9.47 0.58 8.09
CA ALA A 580 -10.64 1.33 7.69
C ALA A 580 -11.65 1.46 8.84
N HIS A 581 -12.14 2.67 9.08
CA HIS A 581 -13.05 2.92 10.18
C HIS A 581 -14.41 3.48 9.72
N VAL A 582 -15.46 3.13 10.45
CA VAL A 582 -16.77 3.74 10.38
C VAL A 582 -16.75 5.00 11.23
N SER A 583 -16.98 6.15 10.61
CA SER A 583 -16.92 7.47 11.25
C SER A 583 -18.31 8.07 11.52
N SER A 584 -18.31 9.26 12.09
CA SER A 584 -19.50 10.08 12.32
C SER A 584 -20.18 10.53 11.01
N CYS A 585 -21.43 10.95 11.11
CA CYS A 585 -22.21 11.55 10.02
C CYS A 585 -22.93 12.80 10.55
N PRO A 586 -22.75 13.99 9.92
CA PRO A 586 -21.91 14.26 8.74
C PRO A 586 -20.44 13.93 8.96
N ASN A 587 -19.72 13.56 7.91
CA ASN A 587 -18.30 13.26 7.97
C ASN A 587 -17.48 14.52 8.32
N HIS A 588 -16.42 14.37 9.12
CA HIS A 588 -15.64 15.50 9.64
C HIS A 588 -14.78 16.20 8.59
N GLN A 589 -14.33 15.50 7.53
CA GLN A 589 -13.52 16.10 6.46
C GLN A 589 -14.36 16.72 5.34
N THR A 590 -15.48 16.09 4.97
CA THR A 590 -16.24 16.44 3.77
C THR A 590 -17.60 17.07 4.06
N LEU A 591 -18.10 16.97 5.29
CA LEU A 591 -19.48 17.30 5.71
C LEU A 591 -20.54 16.49 4.94
N ARG A 592 -20.13 15.43 4.23
CA ARG A 592 -21.05 14.57 3.47
C ARG A 592 -21.87 13.71 4.42
N MET A 593 -23.12 13.51 4.04
CA MET A 593 -24.03 12.60 4.71
C MET A 593 -24.13 11.30 3.90
N THR A 594 -23.62 10.22 4.46
CA THR A 594 -23.68 8.89 3.87
C THR A 594 -24.45 7.92 4.78
N PRO A 595 -25.17 6.95 4.22
CA PRO A 595 -25.87 5.93 5.02
C PRO A 595 -24.91 5.20 5.97
N LEU A 596 -25.36 4.92 7.19
CA LEU A 596 -24.55 4.14 8.15
C LEU A 596 -24.13 2.78 7.57
N GLU A 597 -25.01 2.17 6.81
CA GLU A 597 -24.74 0.89 6.15
C GLU A 597 -23.61 1.00 5.14
N THR A 598 -23.54 2.06 4.33
CA THR A 598 -22.46 2.30 3.38
C THR A 598 -21.13 2.55 4.08
N ARG A 599 -21.13 3.34 5.15
CA ARG A 599 -19.90 3.56 5.95
C ARG A 599 -19.33 2.25 6.47
N PHE A 600 -20.22 1.37 6.99
CA PHE A 600 -19.81 0.05 7.43
C PHE A 600 -19.34 -0.84 6.26
N GLN A 601 -20.10 -0.92 5.19
CA GLN A 601 -19.78 -1.84 4.09
C GLN A 601 -18.45 -1.50 3.42
N VAL A 602 -18.13 -0.21 3.26
CA VAL A 602 -16.83 0.23 2.76
C VAL A 602 -15.70 -0.14 3.75
N ALA A 603 -15.89 0.14 5.04
CA ALA A 603 -14.89 -0.18 6.06
C ALA A 603 -14.68 -1.70 6.21
N ALA A 604 -15.72 -2.51 6.00
CA ALA A 604 -15.65 -3.96 6.10
C ALA A 604 -14.70 -4.61 5.08
N PHE A 605 -14.48 -3.97 3.91
CA PHE A 605 -13.49 -4.43 2.93
C PHE A 605 -12.06 -3.97 3.23
N GLY A 606 -11.76 -3.72 4.48
CA GLY A 606 -10.46 -3.51 5.08
C GLY A 606 -10.44 -4.12 6.48
N ILE A 607 -9.49 -3.66 7.32
CA ILE A 607 -9.48 -3.98 8.75
C ILE A 607 -10.49 -3.04 9.42
N CYS A 608 -11.69 -3.55 9.66
CA CYS A 608 -12.81 -2.74 10.11
C CYS A 608 -12.69 -2.33 11.58
N GLY A 609 -12.80 -1.03 11.81
CA GLY A 609 -12.97 -0.43 13.13
C GLY A 609 -14.05 0.67 13.12
N TYR A 610 -14.19 1.31 14.25
CA TYR A 610 -15.11 2.44 14.45
C TYR A 610 -14.34 3.62 15.04
N GLU A 611 -14.73 4.83 14.67
CA GLU A 611 -14.10 6.07 15.12
C GLU A 611 -15.17 7.17 15.29
N CYS A 612 -16.15 6.90 16.13
CA CYS A 612 -17.25 7.81 16.42
C CYS A 612 -17.76 7.63 17.86
N ASN A 613 -18.49 8.63 18.36
CA ASN A 613 -18.99 8.60 19.72
C ASN A 613 -20.25 7.72 19.86
N PHE A 614 -20.08 6.48 20.30
CA PHE A 614 -21.17 5.54 20.54
C PHE A 614 -22.14 6.00 21.63
N CYS A 615 -21.69 6.86 22.57
CA CYS A 615 -22.53 7.35 23.66
C CYS A 615 -23.61 8.33 23.18
N ASP A 616 -23.40 8.98 22.04
CA ASP A 616 -24.31 9.99 21.46
C ASP A 616 -25.21 9.42 20.36
N MET A 617 -25.02 8.13 20.02
CA MET A 617 -25.82 7.49 18.98
C MET A 617 -27.28 7.30 19.38
N LYS A 618 -28.18 7.47 18.41
CA LYS A 618 -29.56 7.03 18.58
C LYS A 618 -29.59 5.52 18.76
N LYS A 619 -30.57 5.04 19.54
CA LYS A 619 -30.70 3.62 19.80
C LYS A 619 -30.77 2.77 18.52
N GLU A 620 -31.48 3.24 17.49
CA GLU A 620 -31.61 2.53 16.20
C GLU A 620 -30.26 2.37 15.50
N ASP A 621 -29.44 3.43 15.47
CA ASP A 621 -28.12 3.41 14.87
C ASP A 621 -27.17 2.52 15.68
N PHE A 622 -27.26 2.57 17.01
CA PHE A 622 -26.46 1.72 17.88
C PHE A 622 -26.81 0.22 17.75
N ASP A 623 -28.09 -0.11 17.61
CA ASP A 623 -28.55 -1.48 17.36
C ASP A 623 -28.09 -1.96 15.95
N ALA A 624 -28.05 -1.07 14.96
CA ALA A 624 -27.49 -1.36 13.62
C ALA A 624 -25.98 -1.64 13.72
N VAL A 625 -25.21 -0.83 14.47
CA VAL A 625 -23.78 -1.05 14.71
C VAL A 625 -23.51 -2.41 15.34
N LYS A 626 -24.32 -2.85 16.34
CA LYS A 626 -24.19 -4.18 16.93
C LYS A 626 -24.35 -5.30 15.87
N ALA A 627 -25.34 -5.14 15.00
CA ALA A 627 -25.58 -6.12 13.92
C ALA A 627 -24.45 -6.11 12.88
N GLN A 628 -23.90 -4.94 12.56
CA GLN A 628 -22.76 -4.77 11.66
C GLN A 628 -21.49 -5.43 12.22
N ILE A 629 -21.19 -5.21 13.49
CA ILE A 629 -20.02 -5.83 14.16
C ILE A 629 -20.16 -7.36 14.19
N ALA A 630 -21.35 -7.87 14.50
CA ALA A 630 -21.61 -9.31 14.48
C ALA A 630 -21.41 -9.90 13.10
N LEU A 631 -21.96 -9.28 12.06
CA LEU A 631 -21.78 -9.68 10.66
C LEU A 631 -20.31 -9.64 10.24
N TYR A 632 -19.58 -8.57 10.57
CA TYR A 632 -18.15 -8.50 10.25
C TYR A 632 -17.37 -9.63 10.91
N LYS A 633 -17.62 -9.92 12.17
CA LYS A 633 -16.93 -11.04 12.88
C LYS A 633 -17.18 -12.39 12.22
N GLU A 634 -18.35 -12.61 11.68
CA GLU A 634 -18.68 -13.82 10.93
C GLU A 634 -17.88 -13.94 9.62
N TRP A 635 -17.73 -12.81 8.89
CA TRP A 635 -17.14 -12.80 7.56
C TRP A 635 -15.72 -12.23 7.51
N ARG A 636 -15.18 -11.72 8.61
CA ARG A 636 -13.88 -10.99 8.61
C ARG A 636 -12.71 -11.84 8.10
N LYS A 637 -12.73 -13.17 8.27
CA LYS A 637 -11.67 -14.02 7.73
C LYS A 637 -11.63 -13.92 6.21
N VAL A 638 -12.79 -14.03 5.54
CA VAL A 638 -12.88 -13.84 4.09
C VAL A 638 -12.45 -12.43 3.70
N LEU A 639 -12.97 -11.40 4.38
CA LEU A 639 -12.74 -10.00 4.06
C LEU A 639 -11.27 -9.55 4.27
N GLN A 640 -10.60 -10.06 5.30
CA GLN A 640 -9.21 -9.71 5.61
C GLN A 640 -8.20 -10.54 4.81
N THR A 641 -8.42 -11.85 4.67
CA THR A 641 -7.40 -12.76 4.11
C THR A 641 -7.74 -13.34 2.75
N GLY A 642 -8.95 -13.12 2.26
CA GLY A 642 -9.38 -13.60 0.95
C GLY A 642 -8.72 -12.87 -0.21
N SER A 643 -8.90 -13.42 -1.39
CA SER A 643 -8.50 -12.80 -2.65
C SER A 643 -9.47 -11.67 -3.00
N PHE A 644 -8.95 -10.46 -3.15
CA PHE A 644 -9.73 -9.27 -3.45
C PHE A 644 -9.72 -8.98 -4.95
N TYR A 645 -10.90 -8.78 -5.53
CA TYR A 645 -11.10 -8.47 -6.94
C TYR A 645 -11.87 -7.16 -7.10
N ARG A 646 -11.45 -6.33 -8.03
CA ARG A 646 -12.15 -5.14 -8.49
C ARG A 646 -13.06 -5.51 -9.68
N GLY A 647 -14.24 -4.92 -9.71
CA GLY A 647 -15.11 -4.88 -10.89
C GLY A 647 -15.13 -3.46 -11.46
N ARG A 648 -16.33 -2.94 -11.77
CA ARG A 648 -16.52 -1.53 -12.16
C ARG A 648 -16.03 -0.62 -11.04
N ASN A 649 -15.46 0.51 -11.40
CA ASN A 649 -14.96 1.47 -10.44
C ASN A 649 -15.32 2.92 -10.78
N PHE A 650 -15.21 3.80 -9.79
CA PHE A 650 -15.55 5.21 -9.93
C PHE A 650 -14.64 5.99 -10.88
N SER A 651 -13.49 5.46 -11.23
CA SER A 651 -12.56 6.04 -12.20
C SER A 651 -12.87 5.63 -13.65
N ASP A 652 -13.79 4.70 -13.88
CA ASP A 652 -14.14 4.24 -15.22
C ASP A 652 -14.73 5.40 -16.03
N GLN A 653 -14.22 5.57 -17.24
CA GLN A 653 -14.72 6.57 -18.19
C GLN A 653 -15.70 5.91 -19.14
N GLY A 654 -16.95 6.32 -19.07
CA GLY A 654 -17.99 5.87 -19.99
C GLY A 654 -18.31 6.91 -21.04
N SER A 655 -18.31 6.51 -22.29
CA SER A 655 -18.73 7.35 -23.41
C SER A 655 -20.14 6.99 -23.96
N VAL A 656 -20.75 5.94 -23.41
CA VAL A 656 -22.03 5.43 -23.90
C VAL A 656 -23.17 6.01 -23.07
N LEU A 657 -24.20 6.53 -23.75
CA LEU A 657 -25.43 7.02 -23.12
C LEU A 657 -26.05 5.89 -22.27
N GLY A 658 -26.39 6.19 -21.02
CA GLY A 658 -26.93 5.22 -20.07
C GLY A 658 -25.92 4.29 -19.42
N SER A 659 -24.63 4.48 -19.68
CA SER A 659 -23.56 3.73 -18.98
C SER A 659 -23.52 4.10 -17.51
N SER A 660 -23.31 3.11 -16.62
CA SER A 660 -23.04 3.31 -15.20
C SER A 660 -21.56 3.60 -14.90
N ALA A 661 -20.73 3.78 -15.91
CA ALA A 661 -19.32 4.09 -15.77
C ALA A 661 -19.10 5.35 -14.92
N GLY A 662 -18.16 5.27 -14.00
CA GLY A 662 -17.85 6.33 -13.04
C GLY A 662 -18.88 6.55 -11.93
N ASN A 663 -20.00 5.81 -11.92
CA ASN A 663 -21.04 5.91 -10.91
C ASN A 663 -21.15 4.68 -10.00
N ILE A 664 -20.59 3.55 -10.42
CA ILE A 664 -20.68 2.28 -9.71
C ILE A 664 -19.27 1.84 -9.28
N GLN A 665 -19.19 1.33 -8.05
CA GLN A 665 -18.02 0.65 -7.51
C GLN A 665 -18.40 -0.79 -7.16
N GLU A 666 -17.60 -1.74 -7.62
CA GLU A 666 -17.80 -3.18 -7.32
C GLU A 666 -16.52 -3.81 -6.77
N TRP A 667 -16.70 -4.61 -5.73
CA TRP A 667 -15.64 -5.46 -5.18
C TRP A 667 -16.17 -6.88 -4.94
N THR A 668 -15.24 -7.83 -4.97
CA THR A 668 -15.50 -9.21 -4.51
C THR A 668 -14.29 -9.66 -3.70
N CYS A 669 -14.53 -10.23 -2.52
CA CYS A 669 -13.51 -10.88 -1.72
C CYS A 669 -13.85 -12.35 -1.57
N VAL A 670 -12.93 -13.24 -1.96
CA VAL A 670 -13.17 -14.70 -2.06
C VAL A 670 -12.22 -15.43 -1.13
N SER A 671 -12.72 -16.37 -0.33
CA SER A 671 -11.87 -17.22 0.51
C SER A 671 -10.88 -18.05 -0.34
N GLU A 672 -9.78 -18.45 0.25
CA GLU A 672 -8.71 -19.19 -0.44
C GLU A 672 -9.22 -20.51 -1.06
N ASP A 673 -10.10 -21.21 -0.34
CA ASP A 673 -10.77 -22.44 -0.78
C ASP A 673 -11.90 -22.20 -1.81
N ARG A 674 -12.24 -20.92 -2.05
CA ARG A 674 -13.36 -20.47 -2.89
C ARG A 674 -14.73 -20.93 -2.43
N GLU A 675 -14.87 -21.40 -1.20
CA GLU A 675 -16.17 -21.83 -0.66
C GLU A 675 -17.05 -20.65 -0.26
N LYS A 676 -16.43 -19.51 0.11
CA LYS A 676 -17.14 -18.31 0.56
C LYS A 676 -16.66 -17.06 -0.16
N ALA A 677 -17.61 -16.19 -0.48
CA ALA A 677 -17.28 -14.87 -1.03
C ALA A 677 -18.23 -13.80 -0.50
N VAL A 678 -17.69 -12.57 -0.44
CA VAL A 678 -18.46 -11.36 -0.12
C VAL A 678 -18.34 -10.38 -1.27
N GLY A 679 -19.48 -9.96 -1.80
CA GLY A 679 -19.61 -8.98 -2.85
C GLY A 679 -20.00 -7.60 -2.32
N PHE A 680 -19.66 -6.57 -3.05
CA PHE A 680 -19.98 -5.18 -2.76
C PHE A 680 -20.37 -4.44 -4.02
N LEU A 681 -21.43 -3.65 -3.91
CA LEU A 681 -21.89 -2.74 -4.94
C LEU A 681 -22.23 -1.39 -4.28
N MET A 682 -21.69 -0.30 -4.80
CA MET A 682 -22.00 1.07 -4.36
C MET A 682 -22.25 1.98 -5.56
N GLN A 683 -23.20 2.91 -5.43
CA GLN A 683 -23.35 4.00 -6.40
C GLN A 683 -23.04 5.37 -5.79
N LYS A 684 -22.61 6.31 -6.64
CA LYS A 684 -22.42 7.72 -6.22
C LYS A 684 -23.75 8.43 -6.14
N LEU A 685 -24.43 8.55 -7.25
CA LEU A 685 -25.64 9.36 -7.40
C LEU A 685 -26.75 8.58 -8.07
N VAL A 686 -27.99 8.85 -7.64
CA VAL A 686 -29.19 8.35 -8.28
C VAL A 686 -29.45 9.16 -9.54
N SER A 687 -29.89 8.46 -10.59
CA SER A 687 -30.47 9.08 -11.80
C SER A 687 -31.87 8.53 -12.03
N PRO A 688 -32.84 9.33 -12.48
CA PRO A 688 -34.16 8.82 -12.86
C PRO A 688 -34.05 7.97 -14.12
N ASN A 689 -34.94 6.99 -14.29
CA ASN A 689 -34.95 6.08 -15.43
C ASN A 689 -33.63 5.43 -15.75
N THR A 690 -32.92 4.98 -14.69
CA THR A 690 -31.67 4.27 -14.87
C THR A 690 -31.88 2.95 -15.59
N GLN A 691 -30.81 2.50 -16.23
CA GLN A 691 -30.75 1.17 -16.79
C GLN A 691 -30.87 0.13 -15.67
N PHE A 692 -31.13 -1.08 -16.10
CA PHE A 692 -31.09 -2.25 -15.24
C PHE A 692 -29.67 -2.48 -14.69
N GLU A 693 -29.53 -2.56 -13.39
CA GLU A 693 -28.24 -2.82 -12.75
C GLU A 693 -28.01 -4.32 -12.58
N TYR A 694 -26.74 -4.69 -12.63
CA TYR A 694 -26.28 -6.05 -12.33
C TYR A 694 -25.09 -5.99 -11.39
N TYR A 695 -24.83 -7.07 -10.69
CA TYR A 695 -23.61 -7.28 -9.94
C TYR A 695 -22.88 -8.49 -10.53
N ARG A 696 -21.57 -8.38 -10.72
CA ARG A 696 -20.76 -9.45 -11.31
C ARG A 696 -19.61 -9.78 -10.36
N PRO A 697 -19.74 -10.87 -9.55
CA PRO A 697 -18.64 -11.31 -8.71
C PRO A 697 -17.45 -11.84 -9.53
N ASN A 698 -16.28 -11.87 -8.91
CA ASN A 698 -15.07 -12.41 -9.50
C ASN A 698 -14.44 -13.46 -8.58
N GLY A 699 -13.61 -14.37 -9.14
CA GLY A 699 -12.78 -15.31 -8.38
C GLY A 699 -13.48 -16.56 -7.84
N LEU A 700 -14.77 -16.77 -8.11
CA LEU A 700 -15.50 -17.97 -7.69
C LEU A 700 -14.98 -19.21 -8.43
N ASN A 701 -15.29 -20.39 -7.89
CA ASN A 701 -15.13 -21.64 -8.63
C ASN A 701 -16.24 -21.77 -9.70
N PRO A 702 -15.92 -21.80 -11.01
CA PRO A 702 -16.93 -21.83 -12.07
C PRO A 702 -17.88 -23.03 -12.00
N GLU A 703 -17.38 -24.17 -11.53
CA GLU A 703 -18.11 -25.44 -11.51
C GLU A 703 -18.90 -25.67 -10.22
N ALA A 704 -18.69 -24.84 -9.20
CA ALA A 704 -19.40 -24.97 -7.92
C ALA A 704 -20.72 -24.22 -7.93
N ARG A 705 -21.71 -24.75 -7.20
CA ARG A 705 -22.99 -24.06 -6.94
C ARG A 705 -22.85 -23.21 -5.70
N TYR A 706 -23.35 -21.98 -5.75
CA TYR A 706 -23.36 -21.05 -4.62
C TYR A 706 -24.78 -20.63 -4.28
N HIS A 707 -25.09 -20.56 -2.99
CA HIS A 707 -26.19 -19.81 -2.44
C HIS A 707 -25.81 -18.33 -2.46
N PHE A 708 -26.48 -17.53 -3.29
CA PHE A 708 -26.30 -16.08 -3.40
C PHE A 708 -27.41 -15.38 -2.65
N TYR A 709 -27.07 -14.54 -1.69
CA TYR A 709 -28.05 -13.80 -0.91
C TYR A 709 -27.50 -12.45 -0.41
N ASN A 710 -28.41 -11.56 0.02
CA ASN A 710 -28.06 -10.33 0.71
C ASN A 710 -28.77 -10.22 2.06
N ARG A 711 -28.26 -9.35 2.93
CA ARG A 711 -28.94 -9.01 4.17
C ARG A 711 -30.07 -8.03 3.85
N SER A 712 -31.32 -8.40 4.16
CA SER A 712 -32.45 -7.49 4.03
C SER A 712 -32.28 -6.28 4.96
N LEU A 713 -32.42 -5.08 4.41
CA LEU A 713 -32.36 -3.82 5.14
C LEU A 713 -33.78 -3.31 5.40
N LYS A 714 -33.94 -2.48 6.42
CA LYS A 714 -35.20 -1.83 6.75
C LYS A 714 -35.05 -0.32 6.65
N TYR A 715 -35.93 0.31 5.89
CA TYR A 715 -35.91 1.74 5.62
C TYR A 715 -36.93 2.49 6.43
N ASN A 716 -36.58 3.70 6.84
CA ASN A 716 -37.52 4.59 7.51
C ASN A 716 -38.48 5.20 6.47
N VAL A 717 -39.76 5.25 6.81
CA VAL A 717 -40.79 5.87 5.92
C VAL A 717 -40.45 7.32 5.56
N LYS A 718 -39.68 8.00 6.40
CA LYS A 718 -39.22 9.38 6.15
C LYS A 718 -38.31 9.51 4.93
N GLU A 719 -37.62 8.44 4.54
CA GLU A 719 -36.73 8.44 3.38
C GLU A 719 -37.52 8.60 2.05
N PHE A 720 -38.82 8.33 2.08
CA PHE A 720 -39.69 8.43 0.92
C PHE A 720 -40.40 9.78 0.81
N GLY A 721 -40.23 10.71 1.75
CA GLY A 721 -40.83 12.04 1.76
C GLY A 721 -42.35 12.00 1.54
N ASP A 722 -42.88 12.91 0.73
CA ASP A 722 -44.33 12.99 0.42
C ASP A 722 -44.85 11.81 -0.42
N LEU A 723 -43.99 10.97 -0.99
CA LEU A 723 -44.43 9.77 -1.70
C LEU A 723 -45.15 8.76 -0.79
N VAL A 724 -44.96 8.83 0.52
CA VAL A 724 -45.77 8.08 1.49
C VAL A 724 -47.28 8.34 1.31
N ASN A 725 -47.63 9.55 0.91
CA ASN A 725 -49.00 9.94 0.71
C ASN A 725 -49.68 9.35 -0.55
N THR A 726 -48.88 8.71 -1.43
CA THR A 726 -49.47 8.01 -2.59
C THR A 726 -50.14 6.68 -2.22
N VAL A 727 -49.79 6.12 -1.07
CA VAL A 727 -50.33 4.84 -0.54
C VAL A 727 -50.97 4.99 0.83
N ALA A 728 -50.74 6.07 1.54
CA ALA A 728 -51.34 6.30 2.85
C ALA A 728 -52.83 6.65 2.73
N PRO A 729 -53.71 6.08 3.54
CA PRO A 729 -55.14 6.37 3.55
C PRO A 729 -55.48 7.79 4.01
N VAL A 730 -54.54 8.46 4.67
CA VAL A 730 -54.65 9.81 5.20
C VAL A 730 -53.39 10.59 4.86
N HIS A 731 -53.54 11.86 4.45
CA HIS A 731 -52.40 12.71 4.15
C HIS A 731 -51.54 12.95 5.42
N ILE A 732 -50.28 12.55 5.32
CA ILE A 732 -49.27 12.67 6.38
C ILE A 732 -48.33 13.82 6.02
N ARG A 733 -48.41 14.92 6.76
CA ARG A 733 -47.50 16.05 6.56
C ARG A 733 -46.12 15.67 7.05
N GLN A 734 -45.10 15.89 6.19
CA GLN A 734 -43.69 15.65 6.56
C GLN A 734 -43.32 16.35 7.90
N ASP A 735 -42.52 15.67 8.69
CA ASP A 735 -41.99 16.08 9.99
C ASP A 735 -43.08 16.48 11.04
N SER A 736 -44.31 16.20 10.74
CA SER A 736 -45.42 16.33 11.75
C SER A 736 -45.21 15.33 12.89
N VAL A 737 -45.90 15.59 14.03
CA VAL A 737 -45.90 14.64 15.16
C VAL A 737 -46.39 13.26 14.73
N ALA A 738 -47.41 13.21 13.86
CA ALA A 738 -47.94 11.96 13.34
C ALA A 738 -46.88 11.22 12.46
N HIS A 739 -46.17 11.93 11.58
CA HIS A 739 -45.10 11.36 10.74
C HIS A 739 -43.95 10.81 11.63
N ASN A 740 -43.52 11.58 12.62
CA ASN A 740 -42.50 11.16 13.56
C ASN A 740 -42.89 9.92 14.37
N LEU A 741 -44.20 9.83 14.74
CA LEU A 741 -44.72 8.67 15.45
C LEU A 741 -44.78 7.43 14.56
N ILE A 742 -45.28 7.56 13.32
CA ILE A 742 -45.38 6.49 12.33
C ILE A 742 -43.98 5.96 12.02
N ALA A 743 -43.01 6.83 11.81
CA ALA A 743 -41.61 6.47 11.50
C ALA A 743 -40.91 5.66 12.59
N LYS A 744 -41.40 5.70 13.85
CA LYS A 744 -40.87 4.86 14.93
C LYS A 744 -41.32 3.40 14.80
N PHE A 745 -42.49 3.14 14.25
CA PHE A 745 -43.10 1.82 14.26
C PHE A 745 -43.19 1.20 12.88
N VAL A 746 -43.25 2.00 11.81
CA VAL A 746 -43.36 1.52 10.45
C VAL A 746 -42.02 1.59 9.76
N LYS A 747 -41.49 0.45 9.36
CA LYS A 747 -40.29 0.33 8.54
C LYS A 747 -40.69 -0.35 7.23
N MET A 748 -40.07 0.10 6.14
CA MET A 748 -40.21 -0.50 4.81
C MET A 748 -39.13 -1.56 4.65
N ASP A 749 -39.50 -2.76 4.21
CA ASP A 749 -38.54 -3.81 3.92
C ASP A 749 -37.78 -3.48 2.62
N GLY A 750 -36.45 -3.71 2.65
CA GLY A 750 -35.62 -3.66 1.47
C GLY A 750 -35.73 -4.91 0.63
N GLU A 751 -35.17 -4.88 -0.54
CA GLU A 751 -35.09 -6.06 -1.42
C GLU A 751 -34.29 -7.19 -0.74
N ALA A 752 -34.69 -8.43 -1.02
CA ALA A 752 -33.95 -9.64 -0.69
C ALA A 752 -33.60 -10.39 -1.99
N GLU A 753 -32.33 -10.62 -2.19
CA GLU A 753 -31.83 -11.58 -3.18
C GLU A 753 -31.56 -12.88 -2.44
N ASP A 754 -32.10 -13.99 -2.94
CA ASP A 754 -31.95 -15.32 -2.32
C ASP A 754 -32.20 -16.39 -3.37
N PHE A 755 -31.11 -16.97 -3.91
CA PHE A 755 -31.19 -18.01 -4.95
C PHE A 755 -29.88 -18.79 -5.05
N CYS A 756 -29.87 -19.89 -5.79
CA CYS A 756 -28.72 -20.70 -6.05
C CYS A 756 -28.34 -20.67 -7.54
N ALA A 757 -27.03 -20.50 -7.81
CA ALA A 757 -26.51 -20.51 -9.17
C ALA A 757 -25.06 -21.04 -9.20
N TYR A 758 -24.61 -21.49 -10.37
CA TYR A 758 -23.22 -21.86 -10.58
C TYR A 758 -22.30 -20.64 -10.59
N GLY A 759 -21.06 -20.82 -10.20
CA GLY A 759 -20.05 -19.72 -10.16
C GLY A 759 -19.83 -19.09 -11.53
N ASP A 760 -19.79 -19.87 -12.60
CA ASP A 760 -19.66 -19.36 -13.96
C ASP A 760 -20.86 -18.47 -14.38
N ALA A 761 -22.09 -18.88 -14.04
CA ALA A 761 -23.28 -18.06 -14.30
C ALA A 761 -23.22 -16.74 -13.53
N LEU A 762 -22.80 -16.76 -12.27
CA LEU A 762 -22.64 -15.55 -11.47
C LEU A 762 -21.56 -14.62 -12.03
N MET A 763 -20.38 -15.17 -12.40
CA MET A 763 -19.24 -14.40 -12.87
C MET A 763 -19.43 -13.89 -14.31
N TYR A 764 -19.92 -14.72 -15.23
CA TYR A 764 -19.93 -14.36 -16.65
C TYR A 764 -21.24 -13.69 -17.09
N ALA A 765 -22.39 -14.18 -16.65
CA ALA A 765 -23.68 -13.53 -16.94
C ALA A 765 -23.99 -12.37 -15.99
N GLY A 766 -23.50 -12.45 -14.75
CA GLY A 766 -23.81 -11.52 -13.67
C GLY A 766 -25.24 -11.66 -13.14
N VAL A 767 -25.42 -11.21 -11.90
CA VAL A 767 -26.72 -11.20 -11.21
C VAL A 767 -27.49 -9.97 -11.64
N LYS A 768 -28.66 -10.16 -12.25
CA LYS A 768 -29.60 -9.07 -12.58
C LYS A 768 -30.31 -8.66 -11.31
N LEU A 769 -30.01 -7.48 -10.80
CA LEU A 769 -30.57 -6.98 -9.55
C LEU A 769 -32.01 -6.49 -9.75
N LYS A 770 -32.77 -6.47 -8.67
CA LYS A 770 -34.10 -5.84 -8.68
C LYS A 770 -34.03 -4.39 -9.12
N GLN A 771 -35.04 -3.93 -9.84
CA GLN A 771 -35.10 -2.56 -10.35
C GLN A 771 -34.98 -1.54 -9.21
N ALA A 772 -34.11 -0.55 -9.36
CA ALA A 772 -34.02 0.55 -8.43
C ALA A 772 -35.28 1.42 -8.46
N PHE A 773 -35.62 2.06 -7.34
CA PHE A 773 -36.71 3.01 -7.27
C PHE A 773 -36.52 4.16 -8.28
N GLY A 774 -37.47 4.36 -9.12
CA GLY A 774 -37.45 5.36 -10.19
C GLY A 774 -38.42 6.52 -10.03
N GLY A 775 -39.06 6.71 -8.85
CA GLY A 775 -39.96 7.82 -8.56
C GLY A 775 -41.45 7.54 -8.89
N THR A 776 -41.81 6.28 -9.20
CA THR A 776 -43.20 5.94 -9.65
C THR A 776 -44.02 5.16 -8.62
N GLY A 777 -43.51 4.96 -7.43
CA GLY A 777 -44.17 4.20 -6.37
C GLY A 777 -43.30 3.06 -5.86
N TYR A 778 -43.23 2.96 -4.56
CA TYR A 778 -42.41 1.95 -3.89
C TYR A 778 -43.23 0.69 -3.63
N ASN A 779 -42.64 -0.46 -3.85
CA ASN A 779 -43.11 -1.75 -3.37
C ASN A 779 -41.92 -2.66 -2.99
N GLU A 780 -42.16 -3.78 -2.37
CA GLU A 780 -41.14 -4.71 -1.89
C GLU A 780 -40.28 -5.36 -2.99
N GLN A 781 -40.68 -5.22 -4.25
CA GLN A 781 -39.92 -5.74 -5.39
C GLN A 781 -38.89 -4.73 -5.91
N ILE A 782 -38.94 -3.48 -5.45
CA ILE A 782 -38.07 -2.39 -5.88
C ILE A 782 -36.93 -2.21 -4.84
N ARG A 783 -35.75 -2.01 -5.35
CA ARG A 783 -34.58 -1.70 -4.55
C ARG A 783 -34.56 -0.22 -4.18
N HIS A 784 -34.60 0.10 -2.88
CA HIS A 784 -34.31 1.46 -2.42
C HIS A 784 -32.81 1.68 -2.40
N PHE A 785 -32.29 2.45 -3.36
CA PHE A 785 -30.87 2.65 -3.56
C PHE A 785 -30.57 4.14 -3.81
N PRO A 786 -30.58 4.95 -2.75
CA PRO A 786 -30.38 6.40 -2.83
C PRO A 786 -28.93 6.77 -3.14
N ASP A 787 -28.63 8.08 -3.15
CA ASP A 787 -27.26 8.58 -3.27
C ASP A 787 -26.35 7.94 -2.22
N PHE A 788 -25.16 7.56 -2.65
CA PHE A 788 -24.14 6.89 -1.84
C PHE A 788 -24.59 5.56 -1.22
N ALA A 789 -25.65 4.93 -1.71
CA ALA A 789 -26.07 3.64 -1.20
C ALA A 789 -25.14 2.52 -1.65
N SER A 790 -25.06 1.49 -0.82
CA SER A 790 -24.31 0.28 -1.11
C SER A 790 -25.06 -0.98 -0.67
N ARG A 791 -24.62 -2.13 -1.17
CA ARG A 791 -25.09 -3.48 -0.80
C ARG A 791 -23.91 -4.42 -0.66
N MET A 792 -24.02 -5.33 0.29
CA MET A 792 -23.19 -6.52 0.38
C MET A 792 -23.98 -7.75 -0.05
N TYR A 793 -23.33 -8.60 -0.81
CA TYR A 793 -23.85 -9.90 -1.26
C TYR A 793 -22.95 -11.00 -0.70
N PHE A 794 -23.57 -12.10 -0.28
CA PHE A 794 -22.88 -13.26 0.27
C PHE A 794 -23.06 -14.44 -0.66
N MET A 795 -22.00 -15.20 -0.82
CA MET A 795 -21.97 -16.41 -1.64
C MET A 795 -21.33 -17.52 -0.84
N GLU A 796 -22.06 -18.60 -0.63
CA GLU A 796 -21.58 -19.78 0.07
C GLU A 796 -21.77 -21.00 -0.84
N GLN A 797 -20.68 -21.75 -1.03
CA GLN A 797 -20.71 -22.97 -1.83
C GLN A 797 -21.63 -23.97 -1.17
N MET A 798 -22.48 -24.56 -1.96
CA MET A 798 -23.40 -25.63 -1.52
C MET A 798 -22.70 -26.97 -1.67
N ASN A 799 -22.79 -27.77 -0.64
CA ASN A 799 -22.46 -29.18 -0.76
C ASN A 799 -23.61 -29.89 -1.51
N ASP A 800 -23.31 -30.63 -2.57
CA ASP A 800 -24.30 -31.43 -3.31
C ASP A 800 -24.90 -32.55 -2.47
#